data_58e7b799065dbd84f41e9cd995a3963d
#
_entry.id   58e7b799065dbd84f41e9cd995a3963d
#
_cell.length_a   1.000
_cell.length_b   1.000
_cell.length_c   1.000
_cell.angle_alpha   90.00
_cell.angle_beta   90.00
_cell.angle_gamma   90.00
#
_symmetry.space_group_name_H-M   'P 1'
#
loop_
_entity.id
_entity.type
_entity.pdbx_description
1 polymer ?
#
loop_
_entity_poly.entity_id
_entity_poly.type
_entity_poly.pdbx_seq_one_letter_code
_entity_poly.pdbx_strand_id
1 'polypeptide(L)'
;MTHATEDVVGAEGSADERARQVEQQMTDEERFSLVISIFGWAPRMFPTKDPRIPDGTNMSAGYTPGVPRLGIPAIQSSDASMGVTNPGYRPDDPGATAFPSLIALGSSFNPSLVREGGEAIGREARSRGFNVQLAGGCNLARDPRNGRNFEYYSEDPYLSAVLAAEQVNGIQSQGVTSTLKHFSLNCNETNRHWLDARIDPDAHREADLLAFQIAIERSHPGAIMSGYNKINGEYAGGNGHLLNDVLKGAWGYPGYVMSDWGATLSWDFALKGLDQESGVQGDMVFWGKEPFTDDLRQAYADGKLPEERLHDMVLRILRSLFAVGADQWGPAPEVDLDRYHAIALQGARQGIVLLKNDGALPLAADQPLKVALIGGFAQEGVASGTGSGAVNPVGGFADVVPIGGAGIMGGSRNLFLFRPSPLELLKKALPQAKLDFDPGYTPAEAAMTAKRNDVVVAFAVRVEGEGYDNADLSLPWGQDAMIDAVAAANPNTIVVLETGNPTSMPWRDKVQAIVQAWYPGQAGAQAIAEILTGAVNPSGRLPITFPESLDQTPRPQLPGHGTPWGTAVTIDYNEGAEIGYRWMAKTGAQPMYAFGHGLSYTSFEYSDLTVTGGETVTAMFTVTNTGDRAGGDVPQLYLTDAAGEKRMRLLGFERVELEPGQSRQVTLTADPRLLARYDGTASQWRVAAGTHRVALARAANDEQASAEVELTGYLFGS
;
A
#
# COMPACT_ATOMS: atom_id res chain seq x y z
N MET A 1 -0.69 -10.53 -23.59
CA MET A 1 -1.18 -9.69 -24.71
C MET A 1 -0.65 -8.31 -24.49
N THR A 2 0.21 -7.86 -25.38
CA THR A 2 0.78 -6.51 -25.37
C THR A 2 -0.32 -5.52 -25.71
N HIS A 3 -0.89 -4.83 -24.73
CA HIS A 3 -1.66 -3.63 -25.01
C HIS A 3 -0.65 -2.51 -25.28
N ALA A 4 -0.51 -2.16 -26.54
CA ALA A 4 0.10 -0.92 -26.95
C ALA A 4 -0.70 0.22 -26.29
N THR A 5 0.00 1.11 -25.60
CA THR A 5 -0.54 2.41 -25.23
C THR A 5 -0.91 3.13 -26.52
N GLU A 6 -2.20 3.44 -26.72
CA GLU A 6 -2.60 4.34 -27.80
C GLU A 6 -1.90 5.68 -27.54
N ASP A 7 -1.07 6.08 -28.48
CA ASP A 7 -0.39 7.37 -28.48
C ASP A 7 -1.41 8.49 -28.32
N VAL A 8 -1.20 9.35 -27.31
CA VAL A 8 -1.96 10.61 -27.18
C VAL A 8 -1.63 11.45 -28.43
N VAL A 9 -2.50 11.44 -29.38
CA VAL A 9 -2.36 12.15 -30.66
C VAL A 9 -2.46 13.65 -30.40
N GLY A 10 -1.34 14.38 -30.50
CA GLY A 10 -1.37 15.83 -30.41
C GLY A 10 -0.04 16.58 -30.55
N ALA A 11 1.10 15.94 -30.34
CA ALA A 11 2.41 16.60 -30.45
C ALA A 11 3.30 15.91 -31.48
N GLU A 12 3.97 16.66 -32.33
CA GLU A 12 5.03 16.13 -33.19
C GLU A 12 6.23 15.68 -32.34
N GLY A 13 6.57 14.39 -32.37
CA GLY A 13 7.68 13.77 -31.68
C GLY A 13 7.34 13.02 -30.39
N SER A 14 8.18 12.06 -29.99
CA SER A 14 8.06 11.31 -28.73
C SER A 14 8.28 12.23 -27.51
N ALA A 15 7.83 11.78 -26.31
CA ALA A 15 8.09 12.52 -25.06
C ALA A 15 9.58 12.78 -24.85
N ASP A 16 10.43 11.84 -25.23
CA ASP A 16 11.88 11.98 -25.18
C ASP A 16 12.44 13.07 -26.10
N GLU A 17 11.93 13.13 -27.33
CA GLU A 17 12.36 14.13 -28.30
C GLU A 17 11.93 15.53 -27.86
N ARG A 18 10.69 15.69 -27.38
CA ARG A 18 10.19 16.95 -26.84
C ARG A 18 11.00 17.38 -25.61
N ALA A 19 11.29 16.47 -24.69
CA ALA A 19 12.07 16.76 -23.50
C ALA A 19 13.48 17.28 -23.87
N ARG A 20 14.17 16.63 -24.81
CA ARG A 20 15.50 17.09 -25.31
C ARG A 20 15.43 18.44 -25.99
N GLN A 21 14.44 18.68 -26.85
CA GLN A 21 14.28 19.94 -27.55
C GLN A 21 14.04 21.10 -26.56
N VAL A 22 13.26 20.87 -25.53
CA VAL A 22 12.96 21.89 -24.51
C VAL A 22 14.17 22.10 -23.62
N GLU A 23 14.82 21.03 -23.16
CA GLU A 23 15.98 21.08 -22.28
C GLU A 23 17.14 21.87 -22.89
N GLN A 24 17.42 21.68 -24.17
CA GLN A 24 18.48 22.41 -24.90
C GLN A 24 18.27 23.93 -24.95
N GLN A 25 17.06 24.41 -24.71
CA GLN A 25 16.73 25.84 -24.70
C GLN A 25 16.74 26.42 -23.29
N MET A 26 16.95 25.61 -22.25
CA MET A 26 16.94 26.04 -20.86
C MET A 26 18.24 26.72 -20.47
N THR A 27 18.14 27.70 -19.59
CA THR A 27 19.30 28.24 -18.86
C THR A 27 19.59 27.34 -17.65
N ASP A 28 20.81 27.42 -17.09
CA ASP A 28 21.17 26.65 -15.89
C ASP A 28 20.30 27.03 -14.69
N GLU A 29 19.90 28.32 -14.56
CA GLU A 29 18.97 28.72 -13.51
C GLU A 29 17.59 28.03 -13.61
N GLU A 30 17.09 27.85 -14.81
CA GLU A 30 15.84 27.12 -15.04
C GLU A 30 16.02 25.62 -14.75
N ARG A 31 17.18 25.04 -15.08
CA ARG A 31 17.52 23.64 -14.72
C ARG A 31 17.55 23.46 -13.21
N PHE A 32 18.26 24.33 -12.49
CA PHE A 32 18.31 24.28 -11.03
C PHE A 32 16.94 24.45 -10.38
N SER A 33 16.04 25.21 -11.00
CA SER A 33 14.68 25.37 -10.47
C SER A 33 13.84 24.09 -10.55
N LEU A 34 14.11 23.20 -11.51
CA LEU A 34 13.38 21.95 -11.70
C LEU A 34 13.85 20.80 -10.78
N VAL A 35 15.10 20.85 -10.30
CA VAL A 35 15.66 19.79 -9.48
C VAL A 35 15.34 19.91 -7.98
N ILE A 36 14.52 20.88 -7.62
CA ILE A 36 14.00 21.05 -6.25
C ILE A 36 12.48 21.15 -6.23
N SER A 37 11.87 20.76 -5.14
CA SER A 37 10.49 21.13 -4.82
C SER A 37 10.39 21.72 -3.41
N ILE A 38 9.42 22.58 -3.19
CA ILE A 38 9.15 23.25 -1.92
C ILE A 38 7.72 22.93 -1.47
N PHE A 39 7.42 22.92 -0.17
CA PHE A 39 6.02 22.80 0.28
C PHE A 39 5.18 23.89 -0.32
N GLY A 40 4.09 23.54 -1.01
CA GLY A 40 3.15 24.50 -1.60
C GLY A 40 2.25 25.23 -0.58
N TRP A 41 2.47 25.01 0.73
CA TRP A 41 1.74 25.58 1.85
C TRP A 41 2.66 25.73 3.06
N ALA A 42 2.16 26.35 4.14
CA ALA A 42 2.87 26.47 5.40
C ALA A 42 2.36 25.39 6.39
N PRO A 43 2.96 24.20 6.48
CA PRO A 43 2.61 23.25 7.52
C PRO A 43 2.89 23.82 8.92
N ARG A 44 2.23 23.29 9.95
CA ARG A 44 2.33 23.81 11.32
C ARG A 44 3.77 23.94 11.86
N MET A 45 4.70 23.15 11.30
CA MET A 45 6.13 23.23 11.67
C MET A 45 6.87 24.41 11.02
N PHE A 46 6.27 25.08 10.04
CA PHE A 46 6.83 26.25 9.36
C PHE A 46 5.90 27.44 9.61
N PRO A 47 6.39 28.52 10.27
CA PRO A 47 5.51 29.61 10.69
C PRO A 47 5.01 30.50 9.54
N THR A 48 5.67 30.45 8.39
CA THR A 48 5.34 31.27 7.23
C THR A 48 5.43 30.48 5.94
N LYS A 49 4.59 30.85 4.94
CA LYS A 49 4.71 30.34 3.57
C LYS A 49 6.06 30.72 2.99
N ASP A 50 6.69 29.79 2.28
CA ASP A 50 7.94 30.06 1.57
C ASP A 50 7.74 31.17 0.52
N PRO A 51 8.58 32.21 0.47
CA PRO A 51 8.43 33.32 -0.46
C PRO A 51 8.64 32.92 -1.94
N ARG A 52 9.25 31.76 -2.21
CA ARG A 52 9.38 31.20 -3.56
C ARG A 52 8.08 30.69 -4.16
N ILE A 53 7.02 30.54 -3.34
CA ILE A 53 5.72 30.04 -3.78
C ILE A 53 4.85 31.22 -4.22
N PRO A 54 4.40 31.30 -5.50
CA PRO A 54 3.52 32.34 -5.99
C PRO A 54 2.18 32.36 -5.23
N ASP A 55 1.53 33.54 -5.23
CA ASP A 55 0.17 33.67 -4.75
C ASP A 55 -0.79 32.86 -5.64
N GLY A 56 -1.80 32.24 -5.02
CA GLY A 56 -2.77 31.41 -5.74
C GLY A 56 -2.28 30.00 -6.09
N THR A 57 -1.05 29.63 -5.72
CA THR A 57 -0.58 28.23 -5.86
C THR A 57 -1.45 27.28 -5.05
N ASN A 58 -1.73 26.10 -5.62
CA ASN A 58 -2.41 25.01 -4.91
C ASN A 58 -1.63 24.64 -3.64
N MET A 59 -2.36 24.21 -2.60
CA MET A 59 -1.73 23.66 -1.41
C MET A 59 -1.20 22.26 -1.75
N SER A 60 0.00 22.19 -2.34
CA SER A 60 0.63 20.96 -2.79
C SER A 60 1.63 20.42 -1.77
N ALA A 61 1.86 19.11 -1.77
CA ALA A 61 2.93 18.48 -1.01
C ALA A 61 4.30 18.98 -1.48
N GLY A 62 4.46 19.14 -2.80
CA GLY A 62 5.64 19.75 -3.43
C GLY A 62 5.25 20.66 -4.58
N TYR A 63 5.85 21.85 -4.63
CA TYR A 63 5.76 22.82 -5.70
C TYR A 63 7.13 23.02 -6.34
N THR A 64 7.21 22.85 -7.65
CA THR A 64 8.39 23.19 -8.46
C THR A 64 7.97 24.23 -9.50
N PRO A 65 8.69 25.37 -9.65
CA PRO A 65 8.34 26.35 -10.64
C PRO A 65 8.39 25.77 -12.05
N GLY A 66 7.45 26.16 -12.90
CA GLY A 66 7.53 25.85 -14.33
C GLY A 66 8.45 26.81 -15.06
N VAL A 67 8.61 26.57 -16.37
CA VAL A 67 9.31 27.47 -17.29
C VAL A 67 8.34 27.90 -18.40
N PRO A 68 7.48 28.91 -18.14
CA PRO A 68 6.36 29.26 -19.04
C PRO A 68 6.80 29.62 -20.47
N ARG A 69 7.99 30.24 -20.65
CA ARG A 69 8.54 30.58 -21.99
C ARG A 69 8.84 29.35 -22.85
N LEU A 70 8.97 28.15 -22.21
CA LEU A 70 9.23 26.87 -22.87
C LEU A 70 8.01 25.94 -22.81
N GLY A 71 6.86 26.42 -22.32
CA GLY A 71 5.65 25.62 -22.18
C GLY A 71 5.70 24.58 -21.05
N ILE A 72 6.68 24.68 -20.13
CA ILE A 72 6.79 23.76 -18.99
C ILE A 72 5.88 24.28 -17.87
N PRO A 73 4.83 23.53 -17.47
CA PRO A 73 3.96 23.90 -16.36
C PRO A 73 4.69 23.81 -15.01
N ALA A 74 4.18 24.51 -13.99
CA ALA A 74 4.60 24.25 -12.63
C ALA A 74 4.25 22.81 -12.24
N ILE A 75 5.18 22.14 -11.54
CA ILE A 75 4.93 20.79 -11.04
C ILE A 75 4.35 20.91 -9.64
N GLN A 76 3.19 20.27 -9.45
CA GLN A 76 2.48 20.28 -8.18
C GLN A 76 2.12 18.83 -7.81
N SER A 77 2.65 18.39 -6.69
CA SER A 77 2.39 17.03 -6.19
C SER A 77 1.33 17.01 -5.10
N SER A 78 0.54 15.95 -5.08
CA SER A 78 -0.36 15.60 -3.98
C SER A 78 0.03 14.27 -3.36
N ASP A 79 0.01 14.17 -2.03
CA ASP A 79 -0.15 12.90 -1.33
C ASP A 79 -1.55 12.35 -1.66
N ALA A 80 -1.92 11.11 -1.56
CA ALA A 80 -1.21 9.91 -1.21
C ALA A 80 -1.68 8.76 -2.14
N SER A 81 -1.46 7.49 -1.72
CA SER A 81 -1.93 6.33 -2.49
C SER A 81 -3.43 6.03 -2.33
N MET A 82 -4.08 6.53 -1.28
CA MET A 82 -5.50 6.27 -0.98
C MET A 82 -6.44 7.39 -1.45
N GLY A 83 -5.91 8.37 -2.18
CA GLY A 83 -6.69 9.52 -2.70
C GLY A 83 -5.86 10.80 -2.72
N VAL A 84 -6.48 11.91 -3.07
CA VAL A 84 -5.85 13.23 -3.10
C VAL A 84 -5.96 13.85 -1.70
N THR A 85 -4.83 14.00 -0.97
CA THR A 85 -4.86 14.45 0.44
C THR A 85 -4.88 15.95 0.61
N ASN A 86 -4.21 16.65 -0.26
CA ASN A 86 -4.01 18.10 -0.15
C ASN A 86 -5.28 18.96 -0.15
N PRO A 87 -6.45 18.50 -0.63
CA PRO A 87 -7.70 19.25 -0.43
C PRO A 87 -7.98 19.63 1.02
N GLY A 88 -7.59 18.80 1.99
CA GLY A 88 -7.76 19.08 3.42
C GLY A 88 -7.05 20.34 3.92
N TYR A 89 -6.11 20.87 3.17
CA TYR A 89 -5.39 22.12 3.46
C TYR A 89 -5.99 23.35 2.75
N ARG A 90 -7.00 23.15 1.91
CA ARG A 90 -7.67 24.20 1.13
C ARG A 90 -9.05 24.48 1.75
N PRO A 91 -9.30 25.70 2.24
CA PRO A 91 -10.53 26.00 2.99
C PRO A 91 -11.83 25.74 2.21
N ASP A 92 -11.80 25.91 0.89
CA ASP A 92 -12.97 25.81 0.02
C ASP A 92 -13.03 24.48 -0.76
N ASP A 93 -12.14 23.51 -0.50
CA ASP A 93 -12.16 22.22 -1.17
C ASP A 93 -13.12 21.27 -0.44
N PRO A 94 -14.06 20.62 -1.13
CA PRO A 94 -15.04 19.73 -0.51
C PRO A 94 -14.44 18.42 0.04
N GLY A 95 -13.15 18.17 -0.17
CA GLY A 95 -12.48 16.89 0.09
C GLY A 95 -12.35 16.05 -1.17
N ALA A 96 -11.76 14.89 -1.03
CA ALA A 96 -11.54 13.94 -2.12
C ALA A 96 -12.10 12.56 -1.78
N THR A 97 -12.22 11.66 -2.76
CA THR A 97 -12.62 10.29 -2.49
C THR A 97 -11.55 9.60 -1.64
N ALA A 98 -11.91 9.22 -0.41
CA ALA A 98 -11.07 8.44 0.48
C ALA A 98 -11.29 6.95 0.22
N PHE A 99 -10.38 6.33 -0.52
CA PHE A 99 -10.39 4.90 -0.80
C PHE A 99 -9.98 4.10 0.43
N PRO A 100 -10.29 2.79 0.48
CA PRO A 100 -9.74 1.89 1.50
C PRO A 100 -8.21 1.92 1.51
N SER A 101 -7.61 1.60 2.65
CA SER A 101 -6.17 1.42 2.78
C SER A 101 -5.61 0.44 1.74
N LEU A 102 -4.33 0.58 1.37
CA LEU A 102 -3.75 -0.30 0.35
C LEU A 102 -3.74 -1.77 0.81
N ILE A 103 -3.56 -2.04 2.10
CA ILE A 103 -3.65 -3.41 2.62
C ILE A 103 -5.08 -3.98 2.51
N ALA A 104 -6.11 -3.14 2.64
CA ALA A 104 -7.50 -3.55 2.34
C ALA A 104 -7.69 -3.84 0.86
N LEU A 105 -7.16 -2.99 -0.02
CA LEU A 105 -7.16 -3.23 -1.47
C LEU A 105 -6.32 -4.45 -1.84
N GLY A 106 -5.20 -4.70 -1.12
CA GLY A 106 -4.40 -5.92 -1.20
C GLY A 106 -5.22 -7.17 -0.92
N SER A 107 -6.11 -7.10 0.07
CA SER A 107 -7.03 -8.20 0.42
C SER A 107 -8.05 -8.52 -0.68
N SER A 108 -8.30 -7.62 -1.60
CA SER A 108 -9.20 -7.87 -2.74
C SER A 108 -8.60 -8.82 -3.78
N PHE A 109 -7.27 -8.88 -3.89
CA PHE A 109 -6.57 -9.57 -4.97
C PHE A 109 -7.15 -9.21 -6.36
N ASN A 110 -7.57 -7.95 -6.54
CA ASN A 110 -8.26 -7.48 -7.74
C ASN A 110 -7.51 -6.34 -8.43
N PRO A 111 -6.63 -6.64 -9.39
CA PRO A 111 -5.87 -5.63 -10.13
C PRO A 111 -6.77 -4.62 -10.89
N SER A 112 -7.88 -5.08 -11.46
CA SER A 112 -8.80 -4.22 -12.20
C SER A 112 -9.46 -3.16 -11.31
N LEU A 113 -9.89 -3.55 -10.10
CA LEU A 113 -10.47 -2.63 -9.12
C LEU A 113 -9.45 -1.57 -8.67
N VAL A 114 -8.19 -1.98 -8.44
CA VAL A 114 -7.11 -1.06 -8.07
C VAL A 114 -6.82 -0.07 -9.20
N ARG A 115 -6.88 -0.52 -10.46
CA ARG A 115 -6.75 0.36 -11.64
C ARG A 115 -7.87 1.38 -11.71
N GLU A 116 -9.12 0.99 -11.54
CA GLU A 116 -10.27 1.89 -11.51
C GLU A 116 -10.15 2.94 -10.39
N GLY A 117 -9.67 2.54 -9.21
CA GLY A 117 -9.34 3.44 -8.11
C GLY A 117 -8.24 4.44 -8.49
N GLY A 118 -7.19 3.95 -9.17
CA GLY A 118 -6.12 4.79 -9.71
C GLY A 118 -6.62 5.82 -10.72
N GLU A 119 -7.52 5.43 -11.62
CA GLU A 119 -8.15 6.34 -12.59
C GLU A 119 -8.95 7.45 -11.89
N ALA A 120 -9.70 7.11 -10.85
CA ALA A 120 -10.44 8.08 -10.05
C ALA A 120 -9.50 9.06 -9.34
N ILE A 121 -8.45 8.56 -8.69
CA ILE A 121 -7.43 9.38 -8.01
C ILE A 121 -6.74 10.33 -9.01
N GLY A 122 -6.28 9.81 -10.14
CA GLY A 122 -5.63 10.62 -11.17
C GLY A 122 -6.54 11.72 -11.73
N ARG A 123 -7.81 11.41 -11.95
CA ARG A 123 -8.78 12.38 -12.44
C ARG A 123 -9.11 13.47 -11.40
N GLU A 124 -9.24 13.09 -10.13
CA GLU A 124 -9.40 14.05 -9.03
C GLU A 124 -8.15 14.92 -8.84
N ALA A 125 -6.94 14.35 -8.92
CA ALA A 125 -5.69 15.09 -8.86
C ALA A 125 -5.60 16.13 -9.99
N ARG A 126 -5.85 15.70 -11.24
CA ARG A 126 -5.85 16.58 -12.40
C ARG A 126 -6.88 17.68 -12.30
N SER A 127 -8.10 17.39 -11.82
CA SER A 127 -9.16 18.40 -11.66
C SER A 127 -8.76 19.52 -10.70
N ARG A 128 -7.85 19.25 -9.78
CA ARG A 128 -7.32 20.18 -8.79
C ARG A 128 -5.99 20.80 -9.18
N GLY A 129 -5.46 20.47 -10.36
CA GLY A 129 -4.21 21.02 -10.88
C GLY A 129 -2.95 20.34 -10.34
N PHE A 130 -3.06 19.12 -9.77
CA PHE A 130 -1.91 18.30 -9.40
C PHE A 130 -1.50 17.43 -10.59
N ASN A 131 -0.26 17.59 -11.06
CA ASN A 131 0.30 16.83 -12.18
C ASN A 131 1.27 15.71 -11.73
N VAL A 132 1.49 15.60 -10.42
CA VAL A 132 2.19 14.47 -9.79
C VAL A 132 1.36 13.95 -8.62
N GLN A 133 1.11 12.64 -8.58
CA GLN A 133 0.49 11.96 -7.45
C GLN A 133 1.52 11.07 -6.78
N LEU A 134 1.73 11.26 -5.47
CA LEU A 134 2.71 10.49 -4.68
C LEU A 134 2.09 9.14 -4.27
N ALA A 135 1.79 8.30 -5.26
CA ALA A 135 1.04 7.07 -5.13
C ALA A 135 1.73 5.89 -5.80
N GLY A 136 1.46 4.69 -5.27
CA GLY A 136 2.10 3.43 -5.63
C GLY A 136 2.94 2.90 -4.47
N GLY A 137 2.33 2.69 -3.29
CA GLY A 137 3.01 2.11 -2.12
C GLY A 137 3.42 0.67 -2.36
N CYS A 138 4.71 0.41 -2.63
CA CYS A 138 5.25 -0.88 -3.07
C CYS A 138 6.17 -1.57 -2.05
N ASN A 139 6.41 -0.97 -0.88
CA ASN A 139 7.16 -1.64 0.18
C ASN A 139 6.42 -2.87 0.67
N LEU A 140 7.17 -3.83 1.21
CA LEU A 140 6.62 -5.06 1.76
C LEU A 140 6.31 -4.90 3.25
N ALA A 141 5.21 -5.50 3.69
CA ALA A 141 4.84 -5.55 5.10
C ALA A 141 5.70 -6.60 5.84
N ARG A 142 7.00 -6.29 6.03
CA ARG A 142 7.99 -7.20 6.65
C ARG A 142 7.79 -7.40 8.14
N ASP A 143 7.33 -6.35 8.83
CA ASP A 143 7.07 -6.40 10.27
C ASP A 143 5.60 -6.04 10.51
N PRO A 144 4.83 -6.88 11.24
CA PRO A 144 3.41 -6.64 11.49
C PRO A 144 3.15 -5.45 12.43
N ARG A 145 4.20 -4.78 12.92
CA ARG A 145 4.11 -3.59 13.78
C ARG A 145 4.37 -2.28 13.02
N ASN A 146 4.84 -2.34 11.77
CA ASN A 146 5.16 -1.14 11.01
C ASN A 146 3.95 -0.22 10.88
N GLY A 147 4.11 1.03 11.27
CA GLY A 147 3.03 2.03 11.29
C GLY A 147 2.45 2.34 9.92
N ARG A 148 3.18 2.11 8.82
CA ARG A 148 2.72 2.41 7.45
C ARG A 148 2.29 1.19 6.64
N ASN A 149 2.16 -0.01 7.23
CA ASN A 149 1.69 -1.17 6.47
C ASN A 149 0.32 -0.94 5.81
N PHE A 150 -0.55 -0.11 6.39
CA PHE A 150 -1.83 0.25 5.77
C PHE A 150 -1.66 1.00 4.42
N GLU A 151 -0.50 1.60 4.17
CA GLU A 151 -0.14 2.27 2.90
C GLU A 151 0.53 1.34 1.89
N TYR A 152 0.69 0.03 2.20
CA TYR A 152 1.32 -0.98 1.36
C TYR A 152 0.34 -2.12 1.09
N TYR A 153 0.49 -2.81 -0.05
CA TYR A 153 -0.49 -3.82 -0.46
C TYR A 153 -0.33 -5.16 0.26
N SER A 154 0.90 -5.60 0.53
CA SER A 154 1.14 -6.99 0.96
C SER A 154 2.54 -7.21 1.55
N GLU A 155 2.71 -8.37 2.21
CA GLU A 155 4.02 -8.96 2.51
C GLU A 155 4.63 -9.68 1.30
N ASP A 156 3.85 -10.00 0.28
CA ASP A 156 4.31 -10.72 -0.92
C ASP A 156 4.72 -9.74 -2.04
N PRO A 157 5.93 -9.90 -2.62
CA PRO A 157 6.43 -8.99 -3.64
C PRO A 157 5.62 -9.04 -4.96
N TYR A 158 5.10 -10.20 -5.35
CA TYR A 158 4.34 -10.33 -6.60
C TYR A 158 2.96 -9.67 -6.48
N LEU A 159 2.23 -9.93 -5.39
CA LEU A 159 0.95 -9.29 -5.13
C LEU A 159 1.11 -7.76 -5.02
N SER A 160 2.11 -7.30 -4.24
CA SER A 160 2.41 -5.87 -4.10
C SER A 160 2.71 -5.21 -5.45
N ALA A 161 3.56 -5.85 -6.26
CA ALA A 161 3.97 -5.34 -7.56
C ALA A 161 2.81 -5.21 -8.54
N VAL A 162 1.97 -6.26 -8.65
CA VAL A 162 0.83 -6.28 -9.58
C VAL A 162 -0.17 -5.19 -9.23
N LEU A 163 -0.50 -5.05 -7.95
CA LEU A 163 -1.49 -4.05 -7.52
C LEU A 163 -0.94 -2.62 -7.60
N ALA A 164 0.31 -2.40 -7.17
CA ALA A 164 0.95 -1.09 -7.31
C ALA A 164 1.06 -0.65 -8.77
N ALA A 165 1.40 -1.57 -9.68
CA ALA A 165 1.45 -1.29 -11.10
C ALA A 165 0.10 -0.86 -11.67
N GLU A 166 -0.99 -1.51 -11.27
CA GLU A 166 -2.32 -1.15 -11.76
C GLU A 166 -2.80 0.20 -11.21
N GLN A 167 -2.45 0.55 -9.97
CA GLN A 167 -2.70 1.89 -9.44
C GLN A 167 -1.95 2.95 -10.26
N VAL A 168 -0.66 2.74 -10.52
CA VAL A 168 0.16 3.63 -11.35
C VAL A 168 -0.43 3.80 -12.74
N ASN A 169 -0.81 2.68 -13.40
CA ASN A 169 -1.44 2.68 -14.71
C ASN A 169 -2.74 3.51 -14.72
N GLY A 170 -3.58 3.32 -13.69
CA GLY A 170 -4.81 4.09 -13.55
C GLY A 170 -4.55 5.59 -13.43
N ILE A 171 -3.66 6.00 -12.53
CA ILE A 171 -3.32 7.42 -12.31
C ILE A 171 -2.75 8.04 -13.59
N GLN A 172 -1.76 7.39 -14.22
CA GLN A 172 -1.07 7.92 -15.41
C GLN A 172 -1.99 8.00 -16.63
N SER A 173 -2.98 7.11 -16.75
CA SER A 173 -4.01 7.20 -17.81
C SER A 173 -4.82 8.51 -17.78
N GLN A 174 -4.79 9.23 -16.67
CA GLN A 174 -5.48 10.52 -16.50
C GLN A 174 -4.57 11.73 -16.75
N GLY A 175 -3.34 11.51 -17.21
CA GLY A 175 -2.39 12.60 -17.50
C GLY A 175 -1.66 13.12 -16.25
N VAL A 176 -1.55 12.32 -15.20
CA VAL A 176 -0.87 12.63 -13.93
C VAL A 176 0.30 11.68 -13.74
N THR A 177 1.49 12.21 -13.48
CA THR A 177 2.66 11.38 -13.16
C THR A 177 2.45 10.67 -11.83
N SER A 178 2.63 9.36 -11.79
CA SER A 178 2.58 8.58 -10.54
C SER A 178 3.97 8.32 -10.00
N THR A 179 4.09 8.26 -8.65
CA THR A 179 5.37 8.10 -7.95
C THR A 179 5.38 6.80 -7.15
N LEU A 180 6.06 5.79 -7.67
CA LEU A 180 6.21 4.51 -6.96
C LEU A 180 7.14 4.69 -5.75
N LYS A 181 6.73 4.20 -4.55
CA LYS A 181 7.40 4.53 -3.27
C LYS A 181 7.34 3.40 -2.24
N HIS A 182 8.27 3.39 -1.26
CA HIS A 182 9.50 4.17 -1.07
C HIS A 182 10.70 3.26 -1.38
N PHE A 183 11.52 3.60 -2.33
CA PHE A 183 12.59 2.77 -2.87
C PHE A 183 13.88 2.91 -2.05
N SER A 184 14.25 1.92 -1.22
CA SER A 184 13.57 0.69 -0.84
C SER A 184 13.76 0.41 0.66
N LEU A 185 13.15 -0.67 1.18
CA LEU A 185 13.28 -1.10 2.58
C LEU A 185 12.83 -0.07 3.62
N ASN A 186 11.95 0.87 3.29
CA ASN A 186 11.29 1.73 4.27
C ASN A 186 10.15 0.94 4.95
N CYS A 187 10.53 -0.10 5.70
CA CYS A 187 9.62 -1.08 6.30
C CYS A 187 9.49 -0.92 7.82
N ASN A 188 10.04 0.15 8.40
CA ASN A 188 9.91 0.54 9.80
C ASN A 188 9.96 2.05 9.92
N GLU A 189 9.19 2.60 10.85
CA GLU A 189 9.03 4.03 11.05
C GLU A 189 9.85 4.57 12.22
N THR A 190 10.20 3.72 13.18
CA THR A 190 10.97 4.09 14.38
C THR A 190 12.36 4.62 14.00
N ASN A 191 12.59 5.91 14.25
CA ASN A 191 13.85 6.60 13.90
C ASN A 191 14.28 6.43 12.43
N ARG A 192 13.34 6.35 11.50
CA ARG A 192 13.53 6.01 10.08
C ARG A 192 14.62 6.82 9.36
N HIS A 193 14.84 8.10 9.71
CA HIS A 193 15.91 8.94 9.15
C HIS A 193 17.33 8.55 9.63
N TRP A 194 17.45 7.79 10.70
CA TRP A 194 18.71 7.31 11.27
C TRP A 194 18.80 5.78 11.27
N LEU A 195 17.84 5.11 10.62
CA LEU A 195 17.77 3.66 10.52
C LEU A 195 18.68 3.15 9.41
N ASP A 196 19.49 2.11 9.70
CA ASP A 196 20.26 1.34 8.73
C ASP A 196 19.63 -0.05 8.56
N ALA A 197 18.98 -0.25 7.42
CA ALA A 197 18.40 -1.53 7.01
C ALA A 197 19.49 -2.39 6.35
N ARG A 198 19.91 -3.46 7.03
CA ARG A 198 20.94 -4.37 6.52
C ARG A 198 20.32 -5.65 5.98
N ILE A 199 20.65 -5.96 4.76
CA ILE A 199 20.13 -7.12 4.05
C ILE A 199 21.20 -7.69 3.12
N ASP A 200 21.19 -9.00 2.94
CA ASP A 200 21.96 -9.65 1.89
C ASP A 200 21.52 -9.12 0.51
N PRO A 201 22.46 -8.70 -0.38
CA PRO A 201 22.12 -8.09 -1.66
C PRO A 201 21.28 -8.99 -2.58
N ASP A 202 21.54 -10.31 -2.61
CA ASP A 202 20.79 -11.25 -3.44
C ASP A 202 19.37 -11.42 -2.89
N ALA A 203 19.24 -11.52 -1.57
CA ALA A 203 17.92 -11.56 -0.92
C ALA A 203 17.12 -10.27 -1.13
N HIS A 204 17.77 -9.11 -1.17
CA HIS A 204 17.13 -7.83 -1.50
C HIS A 204 16.55 -7.84 -2.92
N ARG A 205 17.28 -8.43 -3.89
CA ARG A 205 16.79 -8.63 -5.27
C ARG A 205 15.60 -9.59 -5.33
N GLU A 206 15.55 -10.63 -4.50
CA GLU A 206 14.48 -11.64 -4.48
C GLU A 206 13.18 -11.19 -3.78
N ALA A 207 13.20 -10.06 -3.08
CA ALA A 207 12.06 -9.58 -2.31
C ALA A 207 11.70 -8.11 -2.61
N ASP A 208 12.26 -7.16 -1.85
CA ASP A 208 11.83 -5.76 -1.95
C ASP A 208 12.11 -5.17 -3.32
N LEU A 209 13.29 -5.39 -3.88
CA LEU A 209 13.62 -4.92 -5.22
C LEU A 209 12.81 -5.65 -6.30
N LEU A 210 12.44 -6.92 -6.10
CA LEU A 210 11.59 -7.65 -7.04
C LEU A 210 10.21 -7.00 -7.17
N ALA A 211 9.63 -6.56 -6.05
CA ALA A 211 8.35 -5.86 -6.07
C ALA A 211 8.42 -4.59 -6.92
N PHE A 212 9.46 -3.77 -6.72
CA PHE A 212 9.67 -2.57 -7.54
C PHE A 212 9.97 -2.88 -9.00
N GLN A 213 10.82 -3.88 -9.28
CA GLN A 213 11.18 -4.25 -10.65
C GLN A 213 9.95 -4.66 -11.46
N ILE A 214 9.14 -5.57 -10.92
CA ILE A 214 7.90 -6.02 -11.60
C ILE A 214 6.92 -4.85 -11.76
N ALA A 215 6.76 -4.00 -10.75
CA ALA A 215 5.88 -2.84 -10.83
C ALA A 215 6.33 -1.85 -11.90
N ILE A 216 7.63 -1.55 -11.98
CA ILE A 216 8.23 -0.66 -12.98
C ILE A 216 8.00 -1.19 -14.40
N GLU A 217 8.29 -2.47 -14.63
CA GLU A 217 8.13 -3.12 -15.94
C GLU A 217 6.67 -3.15 -16.42
N ARG A 218 5.71 -3.25 -15.48
CA ARG A 218 4.28 -3.31 -15.79
C ARG A 218 3.60 -1.95 -15.96
N SER A 219 4.16 -0.89 -15.37
CA SER A 219 3.46 0.41 -15.30
C SER A 219 4.27 1.62 -15.75
N HIS A 220 5.58 1.48 -15.88
CA HIS A 220 6.46 2.58 -16.29
C HIS A 220 6.18 3.87 -15.49
N PRO A 221 6.30 3.87 -14.14
CA PRO A 221 6.01 5.05 -13.33
C PRO A 221 6.90 6.21 -13.76
N GLY A 222 6.34 7.42 -13.83
CA GLY A 222 7.13 8.59 -14.21
C GLY A 222 8.13 9.02 -13.13
N ALA A 223 7.84 8.72 -11.86
CA ALA A 223 8.74 9.01 -10.75
C ALA A 223 8.90 7.80 -9.81
N ILE A 224 10.03 7.79 -9.10
CA ILE A 224 10.31 6.90 -7.97
C ILE A 224 10.74 7.77 -6.80
N MET A 225 10.18 7.53 -5.60
CA MET A 225 10.60 8.19 -4.37
C MET A 225 11.53 7.29 -3.58
N SER A 226 12.72 7.80 -3.20
CA SER A 226 13.64 7.08 -2.32
C SER A 226 13.11 7.01 -0.88
N GLY A 227 13.54 5.99 -0.12
CA GLY A 227 13.21 5.90 1.30
C GLY A 227 14.04 6.84 2.18
N TYR A 228 13.63 7.00 3.44
CA TYR A 228 14.37 7.78 4.44
C TYR A 228 15.62 7.07 4.97
N ASN A 229 15.57 5.75 5.02
CA ASN A 229 16.52 4.89 5.69
C ASN A 229 17.82 4.73 4.90
N LYS A 230 18.85 4.25 5.61
CA LYS A 230 20.02 3.68 4.96
C LYS A 230 19.73 2.23 4.55
N ILE A 231 20.45 1.79 3.53
CA ILE A 231 20.51 0.41 3.06
C ILE A 231 21.95 -0.01 3.02
N ASN A 232 22.34 -0.97 3.87
CA ASN A 232 23.71 -1.44 4.02
C ASN A 232 24.72 -0.29 4.23
N GLY A 233 24.35 0.71 5.05
CA GLY A 233 25.19 1.84 5.44
C GLY A 233 25.05 3.12 4.61
N GLU A 234 24.44 3.07 3.42
CA GLU A 234 24.23 4.24 2.55
C GLU A 234 22.74 4.66 2.54
N TYR A 235 22.46 5.96 2.63
CA TYR A 235 21.08 6.47 2.53
C TYR A 235 20.46 6.11 1.18
N ALA A 236 19.20 5.72 1.16
CA ALA A 236 18.53 5.26 -0.06
C ALA A 236 18.62 6.26 -1.21
N GLY A 237 18.42 7.57 -0.92
CA GLY A 237 18.60 8.66 -1.91
C GLY A 237 20.05 8.96 -2.30
N GLY A 238 21.03 8.46 -1.55
CA GLY A 238 22.47 8.62 -1.80
C GLY A 238 23.18 7.30 -2.11
N ASN A 239 22.45 6.22 -2.44
CA ASN A 239 23.02 4.91 -2.74
C ASN A 239 23.22 4.73 -4.25
N GLY A 240 24.46 4.97 -4.69
CA GLY A 240 24.80 4.91 -6.12
C GLY A 240 24.59 3.53 -6.73
N HIS A 241 24.89 2.45 -6.00
CA HIS A 241 24.60 1.10 -6.47
C HIS A 241 23.09 0.90 -6.71
N LEU A 242 22.25 1.32 -5.77
CA LEU A 242 20.82 1.15 -5.87
C LEU A 242 20.22 1.98 -7.01
N LEU A 243 20.61 3.27 -7.11
CA LEU A 243 19.96 4.21 -8.03
C LEU A 243 20.60 4.21 -9.44
N ASN A 244 21.95 4.18 -9.53
CA ASN A 244 22.63 4.20 -10.82
C ASN A 244 22.80 2.80 -11.41
N ASP A 245 23.33 1.82 -10.63
CA ASP A 245 23.68 0.53 -11.22
C ASP A 245 22.44 -0.34 -11.42
N VAL A 246 21.58 -0.46 -10.39
CA VAL A 246 20.40 -1.32 -10.43
C VAL A 246 19.25 -0.61 -11.16
N LEU A 247 18.72 0.49 -10.61
CA LEU A 247 17.49 1.10 -11.11
C LEU A 247 17.67 1.68 -12.53
N LYS A 248 18.64 2.59 -12.71
CA LYS A 248 18.84 3.28 -13.99
C LYS A 248 19.64 2.45 -14.98
N GLY A 249 20.63 1.68 -14.50
CA GLY A 249 21.48 0.84 -15.33
C GLY A 249 20.82 -0.48 -15.70
N ALA A 250 20.75 -1.44 -14.77
CA ALA A 250 20.30 -2.79 -15.05
C ALA A 250 18.82 -2.85 -15.49
N TRP A 251 17.94 -2.06 -14.87
CA TRP A 251 16.51 -2.02 -15.23
C TRP A 251 16.19 -1.00 -16.32
N GLY A 252 17.12 -0.12 -16.68
CA GLY A 252 16.92 0.90 -17.71
C GLY A 252 15.82 1.91 -17.39
N TYR A 253 15.57 2.20 -16.10
CA TYR A 253 14.49 3.08 -15.67
C TYR A 253 14.66 4.50 -16.24
N PRO A 254 13.71 5.00 -17.05
CA PRO A 254 13.87 6.26 -17.75
C PRO A 254 13.35 7.48 -16.98
N GLY A 255 12.48 7.28 -15.96
CA GLY A 255 11.90 8.36 -15.16
C GLY A 255 12.91 8.97 -14.18
N TYR A 256 12.44 9.92 -13.36
CA TYR A 256 13.27 10.56 -12.35
C TYR A 256 13.12 9.94 -10.96
N VAL A 257 14.17 10.10 -10.15
CA VAL A 257 14.17 9.72 -8.74
C VAL A 257 14.07 10.98 -7.90
N MET A 258 13.02 11.07 -7.09
CA MET A 258 12.87 12.14 -6.11
C MET A 258 13.19 11.63 -4.69
N SER A 259 13.63 12.51 -3.80
CA SER A 259 13.77 12.18 -2.38
C SER A 259 12.40 12.13 -1.69
N ASP A 260 12.30 11.43 -0.59
CA ASP A 260 11.27 11.71 0.41
C ASP A 260 11.59 13.03 1.14
N TRP A 261 10.63 13.63 1.85
CA TRP A 261 10.74 14.95 2.48
C TRP A 261 11.64 14.91 3.71
N GLY A 262 12.81 15.55 3.64
CA GLY A 262 13.84 15.48 4.68
C GLY A 262 14.81 14.29 4.52
N ALA A 263 14.93 13.73 3.30
CA ALA A 263 15.79 12.58 3.02
C ALA A 263 17.03 12.92 2.18
N THR A 264 17.33 14.20 1.94
CA THR A 264 18.51 14.65 1.19
C THR A 264 19.53 15.27 2.13
N LEU A 265 20.67 14.61 2.35
CA LEU A 265 21.69 15.06 3.29
C LEU A 265 22.81 15.86 2.63
N SER A 266 23.05 15.67 1.33
CA SER A 266 24.18 16.24 0.64
C SER A 266 23.91 16.40 -0.85
N TRP A 267 24.54 17.41 -1.48
CA TRP A 267 24.43 17.66 -2.91
C TRP A 267 24.97 16.49 -3.75
N ASP A 268 25.93 15.71 -3.24
CA ASP A 268 26.52 14.58 -3.98
C ASP A 268 25.57 13.40 -4.17
N PHE A 269 24.37 13.41 -3.53
CA PHE A 269 23.27 12.51 -3.87
C PHE A 269 22.88 12.63 -5.34
N ALA A 270 23.05 13.82 -5.94
CA ALA A 270 22.90 14.00 -7.37
C ALA A 270 23.85 13.09 -8.18
N LEU A 271 25.11 12.95 -7.79
CA LEU A 271 26.06 12.03 -8.43
C LEU A 271 25.70 10.55 -8.22
N LYS A 272 24.95 10.26 -7.15
CA LYS A 272 24.51 8.91 -6.80
C LYS A 272 23.18 8.50 -7.43
N GLY A 273 22.56 9.39 -8.22
CA GLY A 273 21.37 9.07 -8.99
C GLY A 273 20.07 9.74 -8.53
N LEU A 274 20.09 10.54 -7.46
CA LEU A 274 18.95 11.37 -7.08
C LEU A 274 18.77 12.51 -8.09
N ASP A 275 17.56 12.72 -8.60
CA ASP A 275 17.27 13.71 -9.63
C ASP A 275 16.55 14.94 -9.09
N GLN A 276 15.82 14.82 -7.98
CA GLN A 276 15.09 15.93 -7.37
C GLN A 276 15.10 15.84 -5.84
N GLU A 277 15.46 16.93 -5.17
CA GLU A 277 15.25 17.12 -3.73
C GLU A 277 13.82 17.57 -3.51
N SER A 278 13.06 16.84 -2.70
CA SER A 278 11.63 17.10 -2.47
C SER A 278 11.40 17.74 -1.11
N GLY A 279 10.61 18.84 -1.12
CA GLY A 279 10.26 19.54 0.11
C GLY A 279 11.48 20.01 0.88
N VAL A 280 12.35 20.81 0.20
CA VAL A 280 13.66 21.28 0.73
C VAL A 280 13.61 21.85 2.15
N GLN A 281 12.46 22.43 2.57
CA GLN A 281 12.27 22.90 3.94
C GLN A 281 12.30 21.74 4.96
N GLY A 282 11.97 20.51 4.55
CA GLY A 282 12.13 19.32 5.36
C GLY A 282 13.61 19.06 5.67
N ASP A 283 14.47 19.13 4.66
CA ASP A 283 15.92 18.96 4.81
C ASP A 283 16.52 20.07 5.68
N MET A 284 16.02 21.30 5.57
CA MET A 284 16.39 22.39 6.47
C MET A 284 16.05 22.06 7.94
N VAL A 285 14.93 21.42 8.23
CA VAL A 285 14.54 21.02 9.60
C VAL A 285 15.40 19.89 10.13
N PHE A 286 15.68 18.85 9.31
CA PHE A 286 16.42 17.67 9.75
C PHE A 286 17.95 17.89 9.74
N TRP A 287 18.47 18.61 8.74
CA TRP A 287 19.91 18.67 8.46
C TRP A 287 20.48 20.10 8.47
N GLY A 288 19.63 21.12 8.63
CA GLY A 288 20.03 22.53 8.70
C GLY A 288 20.45 23.13 7.36
N LYS A 289 20.08 22.51 6.23
CA LYS A 289 20.41 22.97 4.86
C LYS A 289 19.44 22.43 3.82
N GLU A 290 19.47 23.04 2.63
CA GLU A 290 18.77 22.61 1.42
C GLU A 290 19.83 22.22 0.37
N PRO A 291 20.28 20.94 0.30
CA PRO A 291 21.46 20.56 -0.46
C PRO A 291 21.41 20.80 -1.97
N PHE A 292 20.22 20.72 -2.61
CA PHE A 292 20.11 20.93 -4.06
C PHE A 292 19.86 22.41 -4.42
N THR A 293 19.88 23.30 -3.44
CA THR A 293 19.88 24.76 -3.67
C THR A 293 21.31 25.28 -3.82
N ASP A 294 21.86 25.94 -2.82
CA ASP A 294 23.16 26.62 -2.92
C ASP A 294 24.35 25.65 -3.02
N ASP A 295 24.33 24.52 -2.29
CA ASP A 295 25.41 23.55 -2.29
C ASP A 295 25.59 22.89 -3.68
N LEU A 296 24.48 22.53 -4.35
CA LEU A 296 24.51 21.93 -5.70
C LEU A 296 25.01 22.94 -6.75
N ARG A 297 24.54 24.21 -6.67
CA ARG A 297 24.98 25.30 -7.55
C ARG A 297 26.48 25.58 -7.39
N GLN A 298 26.97 25.58 -6.15
CA GLN A 298 28.39 25.76 -5.87
C GLN A 298 29.22 24.58 -6.41
N ALA A 299 28.72 23.35 -6.23
CA ALA A 299 29.37 22.15 -6.77
C ALA A 299 29.44 22.16 -8.31
N TYR A 300 28.41 22.67 -8.97
CA TYR A 300 28.40 22.88 -10.42
C TYR A 300 29.41 23.94 -10.85
N ALA A 301 29.42 25.09 -10.20
CA ALA A 301 30.39 26.17 -10.47
C ALA A 301 31.82 25.75 -10.24
N ASP A 302 32.08 24.87 -9.27
CA ASP A 302 33.38 24.29 -8.96
C ASP A 302 33.81 23.16 -9.95
N GLY A 303 32.94 22.76 -10.89
CA GLY A 303 33.12 21.62 -11.79
C GLY A 303 33.08 20.24 -11.10
N LYS A 304 32.49 20.15 -9.89
CA LYS A 304 32.33 18.89 -9.14
C LYS A 304 31.08 18.16 -9.57
N LEU A 305 30.01 18.88 -9.95
CA LEU A 305 28.82 18.33 -10.61
C LEU A 305 29.01 18.49 -12.12
N PRO A 306 29.12 17.39 -12.90
CA PRO A 306 29.19 17.48 -14.36
C PRO A 306 27.95 18.12 -14.96
N GLU A 307 28.11 18.91 -16.03
CA GLU A 307 27.01 19.53 -16.76
C GLU A 307 26.04 18.49 -17.28
N GLU A 308 26.52 17.38 -17.82
CA GLU A 308 25.73 16.27 -18.35
C GLU A 308 24.82 15.65 -17.27
N ARG A 309 25.25 15.69 -15.99
CA ARG A 309 24.43 15.15 -14.90
C ARG A 309 23.26 16.08 -14.58
N LEU A 310 23.46 17.40 -14.55
CA LEU A 310 22.37 18.36 -14.38
C LEU A 310 21.36 18.26 -15.52
N HIS A 311 21.84 18.12 -16.75
CA HIS A 311 21.01 17.90 -17.94
C HIS A 311 20.20 16.59 -17.85
N ASP A 312 20.82 15.46 -17.44
CA ASP A 312 20.14 14.18 -17.25
C ASP A 312 19.03 14.27 -16.19
N MET A 313 19.27 14.96 -15.05
CA MET A 313 18.25 15.17 -14.02
C MET A 313 17.00 15.85 -14.59
N VAL A 314 17.21 16.94 -15.31
CA VAL A 314 16.15 17.73 -15.93
C VAL A 314 15.44 16.94 -17.03
N LEU A 315 16.18 16.25 -17.90
CA LEU A 315 15.60 15.43 -18.96
C LEU A 315 14.67 14.35 -18.42
N ARG A 316 15.01 13.70 -17.31
CA ARG A 316 14.17 12.68 -16.66
C ARG A 316 12.87 13.27 -16.14
N ILE A 317 12.93 14.45 -15.50
CA ILE A 317 11.76 15.16 -15.00
C ILE A 317 10.84 15.58 -16.17
N LEU A 318 11.38 16.21 -17.21
CA LEU A 318 10.61 16.64 -18.38
C LEU A 318 9.98 15.45 -19.13
N ARG A 319 10.76 14.40 -19.36
CA ARG A 319 10.27 13.15 -19.98
C ARG A 319 9.04 12.62 -19.25
N SER A 320 9.11 12.53 -17.92
CA SER A 320 8.03 11.99 -17.11
C SER A 320 6.75 12.80 -17.20
N LEU A 321 6.85 14.13 -17.21
CA LEU A 321 5.71 15.04 -17.41
C LEU A 321 5.12 14.91 -18.82
N PHE A 322 5.99 14.86 -19.84
CA PHE A 322 5.56 14.83 -21.23
C PHE A 322 5.01 13.46 -21.62
N ALA A 323 5.49 12.39 -21.00
CA ALA A 323 4.99 11.03 -21.24
C ALA A 323 3.52 10.85 -20.86
N VAL A 324 3.05 11.55 -19.84
CA VAL A 324 1.64 11.57 -19.42
C VAL A 324 0.85 12.75 -20.00
N GLY A 325 1.49 13.60 -20.83
CA GLY A 325 0.86 14.77 -21.45
C GLY A 325 0.51 15.90 -20.48
N ALA A 326 1.21 16.01 -19.35
CA ALA A 326 0.96 17.04 -18.35
C ALA A 326 1.31 18.46 -18.83
N ASP A 327 2.15 18.58 -19.86
CA ASP A 327 2.49 19.81 -20.57
C ASP A 327 1.37 20.32 -21.50
N GLN A 328 0.36 19.50 -21.78
CA GLN A 328 -0.70 19.77 -22.77
C GLN A 328 -2.10 19.69 -22.18
N TRP A 329 -2.23 19.91 -20.88
CA TRP A 329 -3.54 19.84 -20.25
C TRP A 329 -4.52 20.88 -20.80
N GLY A 330 -5.68 20.40 -21.23
CA GLY A 330 -6.86 21.22 -21.48
C GLY A 330 -7.58 21.62 -20.18
N PRO A 331 -8.85 22.00 -20.28
CA PRO A 331 -9.69 22.32 -19.11
C PRO A 331 -9.67 21.19 -18.08
N ALA A 332 -9.87 21.57 -16.81
CA ALA A 332 -10.00 20.62 -15.72
C ALA A 332 -11.11 19.59 -16.02
N PRO A 333 -10.88 18.28 -15.85
CA PRO A 333 -11.91 17.27 -16.11
C PRO A 333 -13.04 17.37 -15.07
N GLU A 334 -14.22 16.99 -15.49
CA GLU A 334 -15.33 16.76 -14.54
C GLU A 334 -15.03 15.55 -13.65
N VAL A 335 -15.45 15.64 -12.38
CA VAL A 335 -15.27 14.61 -11.34
C VAL A 335 -16.62 14.02 -11.00
N ASP A 336 -16.75 12.71 -11.12
CA ASP A 336 -17.95 11.94 -10.77
C ASP A 336 -17.76 11.29 -9.38
N LEU A 337 -18.04 12.06 -8.34
CA LEU A 337 -17.87 11.64 -6.96
C LEU A 337 -18.77 10.45 -6.57
N ASP A 338 -19.96 10.32 -7.19
CA ASP A 338 -20.87 9.20 -6.93
C ASP A 338 -20.28 7.89 -7.48
N ARG A 339 -19.75 7.94 -8.71
CA ARG A 339 -19.02 6.80 -9.29
C ARG A 339 -17.80 6.43 -8.45
N TYR A 340 -17.03 7.41 -8.00
CA TYR A 340 -15.82 7.14 -7.21
C TYR A 340 -16.16 6.60 -5.83
N HIS A 341 -17.25 7.06 -5.22
CA HIS A 341 -17.78 6.44 -4.01
C HIS A 341 -18.17 4.97 -4.24
N ALA A 342 -18.79 4.65 -5.37
CA ALA A 342 -19.13 3.26 -5.71
C ALA A 342 -17.87 2.38 -5.89
N ILE A 343 -16.79 2.90 -6.50
CA ILE A 343 -15.50 2.19 -6.59
C ILE A 343 -14.91 1.98 -5.19
N ALA A 344 -14.89 3.02 -4.34
CA ALA A 344 -14.41 2.92 -2.96
C ALA A 344 -15.21 1.88 -2.15
N LEU A 345 -16.54 1.83 -2.34
CA LEU A 345 -17.41 0.83 -1.72
C LEU A 345 -17.07 -0.59 -2.19
N GLN A 346 -16.83 -0.80 -3.49
CA GLN A 346 -16.39 -2.10 -3.98
C GLN A 346 -15.01 -2.49 -3.41
N GLY A 347 -14.09 -1.52 -3.27
CA GLY A 347 -12.81 -1.73 -2.60
C GLY A 347 -12.97 -2.21 -1.17
N ALA A 348 -13.86 -1.59 -0.39
CA ALA A 348 -14.17 -2.00 0.97
C ALA A 348 -14.83 -3.38 1.03
N ARG A 349 -15.86 -3.66 0.19
CA ARG A 349 -16.55 -4.95 0.11
C ARG A 349 -15.61 -6.11 -0.19
N GLN A 350 -14.70 -5.93 -1.14
CA GLN A 350 -13.74 -6.96 -1.56
C GLN A 350 -12.51 -7.04 -0.65
N GLY A 351 -12.22 -5.98 0.10
CA GLY A 351 -11.08 -5.91 1.02
C GLY A 351 -11.37 -6.45 2.41
N ILE A 352 -12.62 -6.45 2.87
CA ILE A 352 -13.00 -7.01 4.17
C ILE A 352 -12.84 -8.53 4.17
N VAL A 353 -12.13 -9.04 5.20
CA VAL A 353 -11.81 -10.47 5.33
C VAL A 353 -12.59 -11.08 6.49
N LEU A 354 -13.36 -12.12 6.23
CA LEU A 354 -13.97 -12.96 7.27
C LEU A 354 -12.94 -13.97 7.76
N LEU A 355 -12.39 -13.74 8.97
CA LEU A 355 -11.32 -14.57 9.53
C LEU A 355 -11.84 -15.84 10.19
N LYS A 356 -12.97 -15.73 10.89
CA LYS A 356 -13.61 -16.81 11.63
C LYS A 356 -15.13 -16.66 11.54
N ASN A 357 -15.87 -17.79 11.41
CA ASN A 357 -17.32 -17.82 11.50
C ASN A 357 -17.82 -19.21 11.93
N ASP A 358 -18.23 -19.32 13.17
CA ASP A 358 -18.81 -20.54 13.74
C ASP A 358 -20.35 -20.51 13.64
N GLY A 359 -20.90 -19.87 12.60
CA GLY A 359 -22.33 -19.82 12.28
C GLY A 359 -23.07 -18.59 12.82
N ALA A 360 -22.35 -17.58 13.37
CA ALA A 360 -22.98 -16.32 13.81
C ALA A 360 -23.30 -15.35 12.69
N LEU A 361 -22.61 -15.47 11.55
CA LEU A 361 -22.80 -14.63 10.37
C LEU A 361 -23.30 -15.47 9.17
N PRO A 362 -24.13 -14.88 8.30
CA PRO A 362 -24.67 -13.52 8.36
C PRO A 362 -25.79 -13.37 9.40
N LEU A 363 -25.97 -12.14 9.92
CA LEU A 363 -27.08 -11.80 10.81
C LEU A 363 -28.42 -11.90 10.04
N ALA A 364 -29.41 -12.49 10.68
CA ALA A 364 -30.76 -12.64 10.10
C ALA A 364 -31.51 -11.29 10.09
N ALA A 365 -31.42 -10.57 8.94
CA ALA A 365 -31.98 -9.22 8.79
C ALA A 365 -33.50 -9.15 8.91
N ASP A 366 -34.20 -10.26 8.70
CA ASP A 366 -35.63 -10.41 8.75
C ASP A 366 -36.18 -10.83 10.15
N GLN A 367 -35.27 -11.01 11.13
CA GLN A 367 -35.61 -11.46 12.48
C GLN A 367 -35.64 -10.30 13.50
N PRO A 368 -36.53 -10.35 14.51
CA PRO A 368 -36.57 -9.34 15.57
C PRO A 368 -35.46 -9.54 16.61
N LEU A 369 -34.21 -9.46 16.18
CA LEU A 369 -33.03 -9.64 17.04
C LEU A 369 -32.81 -8.47 17.99
N LYS A 370 -32.26 -8.74 19.17
CA LYS A 370 -31.64 -7.73 20.02
C LYS A 370 -30.15 -7.79 19.79
N VAL A 371 -29.57 -6.70 19.25
CA VAL A 371 -28.17 -6.60 18.85
C VAL A 371 -27.50 -5.54 19.70
N ALA A 372 -26.45 -5.91 20.43
CA ALA A 372 -25.55 -4.93 21.06
C ALA A 372 -24.43 -4.56 20.11
N LEU A 373 -24.22 -3.26 19.85
CA LEU A 373 -23.00 -2.75 19.27
C LEU A 373 -22.13 -2.20 20.40
N ILE A 374 -20.88 -2.66 20.50
CA ILE A 374 -20.02 -2.33 21.62
C ILE A 374 -18.63 -1.90 21.13
N GLY A 375 -18.15 -0.73 21.59
CA GLY A 375 -16.78 -0.29 21.43
C GLY A 375 -16.39 0.25 20.04
N GLY A 376 -15.11 0.43 19.84
CA GLY A 376 -14.42 0.68 18.57
C GLY A 376 -14.89 1.89 17.76
N PHE A 377 -15.51 2.89 18.42
CA PHE A 377 -16.09 4.05 17.72
C PHE A 377 -17.17 3.67 16.69
N ALA A 378 -17.91 2.57 16.91
CA ALA A 378 -18.96 2.09 16.01
C ALA A 378 -20.08 3.14 15.75
N GLN A 379 -20.22 4.15 16.61
CA GLN A 379 -21.14 5.29 16.45
C GLN A 379 -20.63 6.36 15.48
N GLU A 380 -19.33 6.33 15.09
CA GLU A 380 -18.74 7.32 14.19
C GLU A 380 -18.13 6.69 12.92
N GLY A 381 -17.54 5.49 13.03
CA GLY A 381 -16.82 4.81 11.95
C GLY A 381 -15.38 5.32 11.78
N VAL A 382 -14.47 4.40 11.47
CA VAL A 382 -13.06 4.67 11.25
C VAL A 382 -12.76 4.74 9.76
N ALA A 383 -12.09 5.81 9.30
CA ALA A 383 -11.84 6.01 7.88
C ALA A 383 -10.46 5.54 7.43
N SER A 384 -9.40 5.93 8.15
CA SER A 384 -8.02 5.79 7.69
C SER A 384 -7.03 5.74 8.84
N GLY A 385 -5.80 5.28 8.53
CA GLY A 385 -4.61 5.53 9.34
C GLY A 385 -4.16 6.99 9.23
N THR A 386 -3.09 7.35 9.95
CA THR A 386 -2.64 8.74 10.10
C THR A 386 -1.32 9.00 9.37
N GLY A 387 -1.01 10.26 9.09
CA GLY A 387 0.19 10.70 8.36
C GLY A 387 -0.13 11.27 6.98
N SER A 388 0.87 11.29 6.10
CA SER A 388 0.72 11.79 4.72
C SER A 388 -0.30 10.97 3.90
N GLY A 389 -0.56 9.71 4.29
CA GLY A 389 -1.53 8.83 3.66
C GLY A 389 -3.00 9.15 3.96
N ALA A 390 -3.31 10.01 4.94
CA ALA A 390 -4.69 10.28 5.34
C ALA A 390 -5.40 11.22 4.36
N VAL A 391 -6.47 10.74 3.74
CA VAL A 391 -7.29 11.53 2.80
C VAL A 391 -8.45 12.18 3.53
N ASN A 392 -8.65 13.48 3.35
CA ASN A 392 -9.84 14.19 3.82
C ASN A 392 -11.02 13.84 2.91
N PRO A 393 -12.02 13.08 3.39
CA PRO A 393 -13.11 12.62 2.55
C PRO A 393 -14.04 13.77 2.13
N VAL A 394 -14.83 13.52 1.10
CA VAL A 394 -15.87 14.50 0.68
C VAL A 394 -16.83 14.75 1.83
N GLY A 395 -16.98 16.02 2.20
CA GLY A 395 -17.75 16.42 3.39
C GLY A 395 -16.95 16.52 4.68
N GLY A 396 -15.66 16.17 4.65
CA GLY A 396 -14.73 16.26 5.78
C GLY A 396 -14.85 15.11 6.78
N PHE A 397 -13.95 15.06 7.74
CA PHE A 397 -14.06 14.13 8.87
C PHE A 397 -15.18 14.54 9.83
N ALA A 398 -15.88 13.56 10.37
CA ALA A 398 -16.92 13.79 11.39
C ALA A 398 -16.29 14.26 12.70
N ASP A 399 -15.15 13.67 13.07
CA ASP A 399 -14.32 14.08 14.18
C ASP A 399 -12.86 13.65 13.95
N VAL A 400 -11.95 14.30 14.64
CA VAL A 400 -10.52 13.99 14.64
C VAL A 400 -10.06 13.91 16.09
N VAL A 401 -9.82 12.69 16.56
CA VAL A 401 -9.41 12.43 17.95
C VAL A 401 -7.87 12.40 18.04
N PRO A 402 -7.23 13.39 18.67
CA PRO A 402 -5.79 13.39 18.87
C PRO A 402 -5.36 12.23 19.79
N ILE A 403 -4.47 11.37 19.30
CA ILE A 403 -3.90 10.27 20.07
C ILE A 403 -2.59 10.72 20.75
N GLY A 404 -1.87 11.65 20.12
CA GLY A 404 -0.58 12.11 20.61
C GLY A 404 0.53 11.09 20.40
N GLY A 405 1.70 11.39 20.92
CA GLY A 405 2.89 10.53 20.85
C GLY A 405 4.18 11.34 20.90
N ALA A 406 5.30 10.64 21.00
CA ALA A 406 6.63 11.23 20.97
C ALA A 406 7.10 11.47 19.52
N GLY A 407 8.13 12.32 19.38
CA GLY A 407 8.75 12.62 18.09
C GLY A 407 8.05 13.70 17.29
N ILE A 408 8.64 14.04 16.14
CA ILE A 408 8.18 15.14 15.28
C ILE A 408 6.77 14.90 14.71
N MET A 409 6.41 13.63 14.47
CA MET A 409 5.11 13.24 13.96
C MET A 409 4.06 13.01 15.06
N GLY A 410 4.41 13.16 16.35
CA GLY A 410 3.49 12.93 17.46
C GLY A 410 2.21 13.77 17.40
N GLY A 411 2.30 15.00 16.93
CA GLY A 411 1.15 15.89 16.76
C GLY A 411 0.22 15.54 15.60
N SER A 412 0.63 14.64 14.69
CA SER A 412 -0.18 14.18 13.56
C SER A 412 -0.83 12.81 13.80
N ARG A 413 -0.59 12.18 14.96
CA ARG A 413 -1.22 10.92 15.35
C ARG A 413 -2.67 11.15 15.78
N ASN A 414 -3.58 10.93 14.84
CA ASN A 414 -5.00 11.15 15.02
C ASN A 414 -5.81 9.92 14.61
N LEU A 415 -6.90 9.67 15.31
CA LEU A 415 -7.95 8.79 14.83
C LEU A 415 -8.93 9.64 14.00
N PHE A 416 -9.09 9.30 12.74
CA PHE A 416 -9.98 9.97 11.79
C PHE A 416 -11.32 9.23 11.74
N LEU A 417 -12.39 9.94 12.08
CA LEU A 417 -13.74 9.42 12.11
C LEU A 417 -14.57 10.01 10.98
N PHE A 418 -15.43 9.18 10.37
CA PHE A 418 -16.22 9.56 9.20
C PHE A 418 -17.63 8.97 9.24
N ARG A 419 -18.63 9.74 8.85
CA ARG A 419 -20.02 9.29 8.77
C ARG A 419 -20.46 9.02 7.32
N PRO A 420 -21.44 8.13 7.09
CA PRO A 420 -22.28 7.44 8.10
C PRO A 420 -21.53 6.38 8.90
N SER A 421 -21.95 6.17 10.15
CA SER A 421 -21.32 5.20 11.05
C SER A 421 -21.84 3.76 10.85
N PRO A 422 -21.08 2.74 11.30
CA PRO A 422 -21.56 1.36 11.35
C PRO A 422 -22.90 1.23 12.10
N LEU A 423 -23.09 1.94 13.21
CA LEU A 423 -24.35 1.95 13.97
C LEU A 423 -25.52 2.48 13.14
N GLU A 424 -25.34 3.58 12.42
CA GLU A 424 -26.38 4.16 11.56
C GLU A 424 -26.78 3.21 10.44
N LEU A 425 -25.80 2.57 9.81
CA LEU A 425 -26.03 1.71 8.65
C LEU A 425 -26.58 0.33 9.07
N LEU A 426 -26.14 -0.22 10.20
CA LEU A 426 -26.75 -1.44 10.74
C LEU A 426 -28.22 -1.23 11.19
N LYS A 427 -28.57 -0.06 11.72
CA LYS A 427 -29.97 0.28 11.97
C LYS A 427 -30.85 0.24 10.71
N LYS A 428 -30.29 0.68 9.58
CA LYS A 428 -30.99 0.61 8.28
C LYS A 428 -31.04 -0.81 7.72
N ALA A 429 -29.97 -1.58 7.87
CA ALA A 429 -29.85 -2.93 7.34
C ALA A 429 -30.61 -3.97 8.16
N LEU A 430 -30.89 -3.69 9.45
CA LEU A 430 -31.60 -4.55 10.39
C LEU A 430 -32.88 -3.87 10.90
N PRO A 431 -33.90 -3.61 10.05
CA PRO A 431 -35.03 -2.75 10.40
C PRO A 431 -35.95 -3.37 11.48
N GLN A 432 -35.88 -4.67 11.68
CA GLN A 432 -36.68 -5.37 12.72
C GLN A 432 -35.89 -5.57 14.02
N ALA A 433 -34.57 -5.34 14.01
CA ALA A 433 -33.75 -5.53 15.19
C ALA A 433 -33.83 -4.32 16.14
N LYS A 434 -33.72 -4.62 17.42
CA LYS A 434 -33.49 -3.60 18.44
C LYS A 434 -31.96 -3.50 18.65
N LEU A 435 -31.38 -2.34 18.36
CA LEU A 435 -29.97 -2.09 18.57
C LEU A 435 -29.73 -1.31 19.86
N ASP A 436 -28.93 -1.89 20.76
CA ASP A 436 -28.38 -1.22 21.93
C ASP A 436 -26.91 -0.83 21.62
N PHE A 437 -26.47 0.35 22.04
CA PHE A 437 -25.09 0.80 21.87
C PHE A 437 -24.42 1.02 23.23
N ASP A 438 -23.15 0.61 23.34
CA ASP A 438 -22.27 0.86 24.48
C ASP A 438 -20.88 1.23 23.97
N PRO A 439 -20.26 2.35 24.40
CA PRO A 439 -18.94 2.76 23.90
C PRO A 439 -17.79 1.82 24.31
N GLY A 440 -18.04 0.85 25.19
CA GLY A 440 -17.05 -0.17 25.58
C GLY A 440 -15.94 0.34 26.50
N TYR A 441 -16.08 1.53 27.08
CA TYR A 441 -15.02 2.10 27.93
C TYR A 441 -14.86 1.40 29.28
N THR A 442 -15.94 0.77 29.75
CA THR A 442 -15.97 0.01 31.00
C THR A 442 -16.32 -1.44 30.68
N PRO A 443 -15.38 -2.40 30.75
CA PRO A 443 -15.65 -3.81 30.41
C PRO A 443 -16.84 -4.42 31.15
N ALA A 444 -17.05 -4.05 32.43
CA ALA A 444 -18.17 -4.56 33.21
C ALA A 444 -19.54 -4.06 32.71
N GLU A 445 -19.65 -2.78 32.29
CA GLU A 445 -20.89 -2.23 31.73
C GLU A 445 -21.15 -2.79 30.34
N ALA A 446 -20.11 -2.90 29.50
CA ALA A 446 -20.17 -3.56 28.21
C ALA A 446 -20.68 -5.01 28.33
N ALA A 447 -20.19 -5.77 29.31
CA ALA A 447 -20.65 -7.13 29.60
C ALA A 447 -22.14 -7.16 30.04
N MET A 448 -22.60 -6.17 30.82
CA MET A 448 -24.04 -6.06 31.18
C MET A 448 -24.88 -5.75 29.94
N THR A 449 -24.40 -4.92 29.02
CA THR A 449 -25.05 -4.66 27.75
C THR A 449 -25.11 -5.93 26.89
N ALA A 450 -23.99 -6.65 26.78
CA ALA A 450 -23.88 -7.90 26.05
C ALA A 450 -24.90 -8.96 26.56
N LYS A 451 -25.01 -9.13 27.86
CA LYS A 451 -25.85 -10.15 28.50
C LYS A 451 -27.36 -10.02 28.19
N ARG A 452 -27.87 -8.82 27.93
CA ARG A 452 -29.29 -8.56 27.66
C ARG A 452 -29.68 -8.60 26.18
N ASN A 453 -28.71 -8.86 25.30
CA ASN A 453 -28.91 -8.93 23.85
C ASN A 453 -28.72 -10.37 23.33
N ASP A 454 -29.29 -10.67 22.16
CA ASP A 454 -29.25 -12.00 21.55
C ASP A 454 -27.90 -12.23 20.85
N VAL A 455 -27.32 -11.15 20.30
CA VAL A 455 -26.01 -11.14 19.62
C VAL A 455 -25.28 -9.84 19.92
N VAL A 456 -23.96 -9.91 19.93
CA VAL A 456 -23.07 -8.76 20.12
C VAL A 456 -22.20 -8.59 18.90
N VAL A 457 -22.06 -7.35 18.43
CA VAL A 457 -21.03 -6.93 17.48
C VAL A 457 -20.08 -5.98 18.21
N ALA A 458 -18.91 -6.50 18.57
CA ALA A 458 -17.85 -5.74 19.24
C ALA A 458 -16.91 -5.17 18.19
N PHE A 459 -16.77 -3.86 18.17
CA PHE A 459 -15.81 -3.16 17.32
C PHE A 459 -14.52 -2.90 18.07
N ALA A 460 -13.39 -3.00 17.39
CA ALA A 460 -12.08 -2.64 17.93
C ALA A 460 -11.24 -1.93 16.89
N VAL A 461 -10.49 -0.92 17.33
CA VAL A 461 -9.68 -0.06 16.48
C VAL A 461 -8.26 0.04 17.00
N ARG A 462 -7.29 0.11 16.10
CA ARG A 462 -5.91 0.49 16.41
C ARG A 462 -5.48 1.58 15.46
N VAL A 463 -4.88 2.66 16.00
CA VAL A 463 -4.36 3.76 15.18
C VAL A 463 -2.94 3.43 14.77
N GLU A 464 -2.72 3.40 13.48
CA GLU A 464 -1.41 3.23 12.85
C GLU A 464 -1.12 4.41 11.93
N GLY A 465 0.15 4.69 11.71
CA GLY A 465 0.50 5.84 10.89
C GLY A 465 1.98 6.07 10.74
N GLU A 466 2.26 7.07 9.97
CA GLU A 466 3.60 7.52 9.63
C GLU A 466 4.35 8.07 10.84
N GLY A 467 5.63 7.72 10.93
CA GLY A 467 6.57 8.23 11.94
C GLY A 467 6.65 7.41 13.23
N TYR A 468 5.93 6.28 13.34
CA TYR A 468 6.01 5.38 14.48
C TYR A 468 5.58 3.97 14.13
N ASP A 469 6.14 2.99 14.83
CA ASP A 469 5.72 1.60 14.83
C ASP A 469 4.96 1.25 16.12
N ASN A 470 4.12 0.22 16.08
CA ASN A 470 3.48 -0.30 17.28
C ASN A 470 4.48 -1.09 18.14
N ALA A 471 4.32 -1.03 19.46
CA ALA A 471 5.16 -1.77 20.39
C ALA A 471 4.98 -3.29 20.27
N ASP A 472 3.73 -3.70 20.11
CA ASP A 472 3.27 -5.08 20.08
C ASP A 472 2.05 -5.25 19.17
N LEU A 473 1.38 -6.39 19.25
CA LEU A 473 0.19 -6.71 18.46
C LEU A 473 -1.12 -6.53 19.24
N SER A 474 -1.10 -6.02 20.47
CA SER A 474 -2.31 -5.85 21.29
C SER A 474 -3.19 -4.69 20.80
N LEU A 475 -4.47 -4.77 21.10
CA LEU A 475 -5.40 -3.67 20.88
C LEU A 475 -5.22 -2.61 22.00
N PRO A 476 -5.12 -1.32 21.64
CA PRO A 476 -4.94 -0.26 22.63
C PRO A 476 -6.19 -0.05 23.51
N TRP A 477 -6.04 0.75 24.59
CA TRP A 477 -7.12 1.26 25.43
C TRP A 477 -7.96 0.19 26.12
N GLY A 478 -7.36 -0.99 26.38
CA GLY A 478 -8.04 -2.09 27.06
C GLY A 478 -9.13 -2.78 26.26
N GLN A 479 -9.15 -2.62 24.95
CA GLN A 479 -10.15 -3.25 24.07
C GLN A 479 -10.13 -4.78 24.14
N ASP A 480 -8.95 -5.41 24.30
CA ASP A 480 -8.87 -6.86 24.51
C ASP A 480 -9.63 -7.31 25.77
N ALA A 481 -9.49 -6.55 26.86
CA ALA A 481 -10.21 -6.83 28.10
C ALA A 481 -11.74 -6.59 27.97
N MET A 482 -12.12 -5.59 27.19
CA MET A 482 -13.53 -5.32 26.88
C MET A 482 -14.13 -6.48 26.07
N ILE A 483 -13.48 -6.93 25.00
CA ILE A 483 -13.95 -8.06 24.17
C ILE A 483 -14.00 -9.34 25.01
N ASP A 484 -13.02 -9.60 25.85
CA ASP A 484 -12.99 -10.77 26.74
C ASP A 484 -14.17 -10.79 27.71
N ALA A 485 -14.49 -9.66 28.35
CA ALA A 485 -15.62 -9.52 29.25
C ALA A 485 -16.97 -9.66 28.52
N VAL A 486 -17.09 -9.10 27.33
CA VAL A 486 -18.27 -9.19 26.47
C VAL A 486 -18.50 -10.62 26.02
N ALA A 487 -17.48 -11.31 25.52
CA ALA A 487 -17.59 -12.70 25.07
C ALA A 487 -17.90 -13.68 26.22
N ALA A 488 -17.37 -13.42 27.41
CA ALA A 488 -17.73 -14.19 28.61
C ALA A 488 -19.20 -13.99 29.03
N ALA A 489 -19.77 -12.81 28.79
CA ALA A 489 -21.17 -12.50 29.12
C ALA A 489 -22.15 -12.97 28.04
N ASN A 490 -21.75 -12.98 26.79
CA ASN A 490 -22.54 -13.44 25.64
C ASN A 490 -21.63 -14.15 24.64
N PRO A 491 -21.63 -15.48 24.57
CA PRO A 491 -20.79 -16.22 23.63
C PRO A 491 -21.16 -15.98 22.16
N ASN A 492 -22.38 -15.48 21.85
CA ASN A 492 -22.74 -15.08 20.49
C ASN A 492 -22.18 -13.69 20.16
N THR A 493 -20.87 -13.57 20.29
CA THR A 493 -20.11 -12.34 20.01
C THR A 493 -19.38 -12.44 18.67
N ILE A 494 -19.55 -11.40 17.87
CA ILE A 494 -18.85 -11.13 16.60
C ILE A 494 -17.89 -9.97 16.86
N VAL A 495 -16.66 -10.06 16.38
CA VAL A 495 -15.67 -8.96 16.48
C VAL A 495 -15.38 -8.39 15.12
N VAL A 496 -15.44 -7.06 14.99
CA VAL A 496 -15.02 -6.31 13.81
C VAL A 496 -13.76 -5.52 14.16
N LEU A 497 -12.69 -5.74 13.41
CA LEU A 497 -11.39 -5.11 13.61
C LEU A 497 -11.16 -4.03 12.53
N GLU A 498 -10.98 -2.78 12.93
CA GLU A 498 -10.60 -1.66 12.08
C GLU A 498 -9.15 -1.27 12.40
N THR A 499 -8.20 -2.00 11.80
CA THR A 499 -6.75 -1.90 12.06
C THR A 499 -5.96 -1.95 10.77
N GLY A 500 -4.80 -1.31 10.70
CA GLY A 500 -3.92 -1.33 9.52
C GLY A 500 -2.90 -2.48 9.50
N ASN A 501 -2.90 -3.32 10.55
CA ASN A 501 -1.96 -4.43 10.74
C ASN A 501 -2.62 -5.64 11.42
N PRO A 502 -1.95 -6.80 11.41
CA PRO A 502 -2.32 -7.93 12.29
C PRO A 502 -2.37 -7.52 13.76
N THR A 503 -3.32 -8.11 14.49
CA THR A 503 -3.44 -7.95 15.95
C THR A 503 -3.39 -9.30 16.64
N SER A 504 -2.94 -9.32 17.89
CA SER A 504 -3.17 -10.45 18.77
C SER A 504 -4.66 -10.56 19.12
N MET A 505 -5.16 -11.78 19.33
CA MET A 505 -6.56 -12.05 19.60
C MET A 505 -6.71 -13.04 20.77
N PRO A 506 -6.36 -12.66 22.00
CA PRO A 506 -6.40 -13.59 23.14
C PRO A 506 -7.81 -14.11 23.46
N TRP A 507 -8.81 -13.46 22.94
CA TRP A 507 -10.23 -13.79 23.03
C TRP A 507 -10.76 -14.60 21.83
N ARG A 508 -9.93 -14.94 20.81
CA ARG A 508 -10.33 -15.60 19.55
C ARG A 508 -11.24 -16.80 19.74
N ASP A 509 -10.91 -17.68 20.71
CA ASP A 509 -11.64 -18.92 20.92
C ASP A 509 -12.96 -18.74 21.71
N LYS A 510 -13.21 -17.52 22.23
CA LYS A 510 -14.42 -17.17 22.98
C LYS A 510 -15.51 -16.52 22.12
N VAL A 511 -15.19 -16.12 20.89
CA VAL A 511 -16.10 -15.40 19.98
C VAL A 511 -16.49 -16.27 18.80
N GLN A 512 -17.69 -16.05 18.24
CA GLN A 512 -18.25 -16.87 17.17
C GLN A 512 -17.78 -16.43 15.78
N ALA A 513 -17.49 -15.15 15.57
CA ALA A 513 -17.00 -14.65 14.29
C ALA A 513 -16.03 -13.49 14.47
N ILE A 514 -15.12 -13.35 13.50
CA ILE A 514 -14.12 -12.28 13.46
C ILE A 514 -14.04 -11.75 12.02
N VAL A 515 -14.21 -10.45 11.88
CA VAL A 515 -14.13 -9.72 10.60
C VAL A 515 -13.00 -8.72 10.67
N GLN A 516 -12.04 -8.81 9.76
CA GLN A 516 -10.98 -7.81 9.57
C GLN A 516 -11.43 -6.81 8.52
N ALA A 517 -11.79 -5.61 8.94
CA ALA A 517 -12.27 -4.56 8.04
C ALA A 517 -11.16 -3.64 7.56
N TRP A 518 -9.95 -3.71 8.14
CA TRP A 518 -8.82 -2.81 7.88
C TRP A 518 -9.18 -1.35 8.16
N TYR A 519 -8.62 -0.39 7.42
CA TYR A 519 -9.15 0.97 7.28
C TYR A 519 -9.93 1.03 5.99
N PRO A 520 -11.27 1.01 6.07
CA PRO A 520 -12.10 0.69 4.92
C PRO A 520 -12.49 1.91 4.07
N GLY A 521 -11.92 3.10 4.35
CA GLY A 521 -12.21 4.33 3.61
C GLY A 521 -13.61 4.90 3.88
N GLN A 522 -14.01 5.88 3.06
CA GLN A 522 -15.27 6.62 3.26
C GLN A 522 -16.54 5.76 3.14
N ALA A 523 -16.49 4.62 2.46
CA ALA A 523 -17.63 3.72 2.27
C ALA A 523 -17.60 2.50 3.22
N GLY A 524 -16.65 2.46 4.16
CA GLY A 524 -16.36 1.30 4.99
C GLY A 524 -17.53 0.85 5.86
N ALA A 525 -18.21 1.79 6.51
CA ALA A 525 -19.35 1.46 7.35
C ALA A 525 -20.49 0.75 6.59
N GLN A 526 -20.69 1.12 5.31
CA GLN A 526 -21.68 0.45 4.45
C GLN A 526 -21.22 -0.97 4.11
N ALA A 527 -19.98 -1.15 3.71
CA ALA A 527 -19.45 -2.48 3.40
C ALA A 527 -19.48 -3.41 4.62
N ILE A 528 -19.14 -2.92 5.83
CA ILE A 528 -19.24 -3.67 7.08
C ILE A 528 -20.70 -4.11 7.33
N ALA A 529 -21.66 -3.19 7.23
CA ALA A 529 -23.05 -3.52 7.45
C ALA A 529 -23.58 -4.57 6.45
N GLU A 530 -23.21 -4.46 5.18
CA GLU A 530 -23.59 -5.40 4.12
C GLU A 530 -22.98 -6.79 4.31
N ILE A 531 -21.72 -6.87 4.72
CA ILE A 531 -21.06 -8.14 5.06
C ILE A 531 -21.75 -8.78 6.29
N LEU A 532 -21.93 -8.03 7.38
CA LEU A 532 -22.53 -8.57 8.60
C LEU A 532 -23.95 -9.09 8.38
N THR A 533 -24.72 -8.50 7.48
CA THR A 533 -26.11 -8.92 7.17
C THR A 533 -26.20 -9.90 6.00
N GLY A 534 -25.09 -10.21 5.33
CA GLY A 534 -25.07 -11.11 4.18
C GLY A 534 -25.67 -10.53 2.90
N ALA A 535 -25.89 -9.21 2.85
CA ALA A 535 -26.24 -8.51 1.60
C ALA A 535 -25.08 -8.58 0.59
N VAL A 536 -23.86 -8.68 1.09
CA VAL A 536 -22.64 -8.97 0.32
C VAL A 536 -21.96 -10.18 0.93
N ASN A 537 -21.51 -11.11 0.09
CA ASN A 537 -20.73 -12.26 0.50
C ASN A 537 -19.26 -11.84 0.69
N PRO A 538 -18.63 -12.07 1.88
CA PRO A 538 -17.22 -11.74 2.08
C PRO A 538 -16.33 -12.55 1.12
N SER A 539 -15.36 -11.89 0.55
CA SER A 539 -14.46 -12.48 -0.46
C SER A 539 -13.00 -12.03 -0.33
N GLY A 540 -12.70 -11.19 0.64
CA GLY A 540 -11.33 -10.75 0.93
C GLY A 540 -10.43 -11.90 1.39
N ARG A 541 -9.13 -11.79 1.07
CA ARG A 541 -8.08 -12.74 1.46
C ARG A 541 -6.95 -11.96 2.11
N LEU A 542 -6.38 -12.50 3.19
CA LEU A 542 -5.29 -11.81 3.90
C LEU A 542 -4.06 -11.59 3.01
N PRO A 543 -3.58 -10.36 2.83
CA PRO A 543 -2.36 -10.05 2.08
C PRO A 543 -1.12 -10.04 3.00
N ILE A 544 -1.32 -10.35 4.27
CA ILE A 544 -0.29 -10.42 5.30
C ILE A 544 -0.63 -11.53 6.29
N THR A 545 0.39 -12.24 6.74
CA THR A 545 0.28 -13.29 7.75
C THR A 545 -0.05 -12.70 9.13
N PHE A 546 -1.00 -13.28 9.83
CA PHE A 546 -1.28 -12.99 11.25
C PHE A 546 -0.52 -14.00 12.11
N PRO A 547 0.59 -13.63 12.75
CA PRO A 547 1.32 -14.53 13.62
C PRO A 547 0.53 -14.80 14.92
N GLU A 548 0.71 -15.96 15.52
CA GLU A 548 0.15 -16.28 16.83
C GLU A 548 0.77 -15.43 17.94
N SER A 549 2.07 -15.12 17.80
CA SER A 549 2.81 -14.18 18.64
C SER A 549 4.01 -13.61 17.88
N LEU A 550 4.62 -12.56 18.42
CA LEU A 550 5.85 -11.97 17.87
C LEU A 550 7.02 -12.95 17.87
N ASP A 551 7.01 -13.98 18.71
CA ASP A 551 8.06 -15.01 18.74
C ASP A 551 8.12 -15.84 17.45
N GLN A 552 7.05 -15.85 16.67
CA GLN A 552 7.02 -16.47 15.35
C GLN A 552 7.64 -15.59 14.25
N THR A 553 7.87 -14.30 14.53
CA THR A 553 8.42 -13.36 13.55
C THR A 553 9.96 -13.38 13.56
N PRO A 554 10.63 -12.95 12.48
CA PRO A 554 12.09 -12.86 12.46
C PRO A 554 12.67 -11.95 13.54
N ARG A 555 11.89 -11.00 14.04
CA ARG A 555 12.28 -10.01 15.05
C ARG A 555 11.21 -9.88 16.14
N PRO A 556 11.25 -10.72 17.18
CA PRO A 556 10.32 -10.62 18.31
C PRO A 556 10.35 -9.24 19.00
N GLN A 557 11.53 -8.63 19.08
CA GLN A 557 11.71 -7.27 19.56
C GLN A 557 11.96 -6.31 18.42
N LEU A 558 11.29 -5.14 18.43
CA LEU A 558 11.49 -4.09 17.44
C LEU A 558 12.75 -3.30 17.78
N PRO A 559 13.80 -3.33 16.92
CA PRO A 559 15.01 -2.54 17.16
C PRO A 559 14.70 -1.04 17.24
N GLY A 560 15.29 -0.36 18.22
CA GLY A 560 15.11 1.08 18.45
C GLY A 560 13.77 1.49 19.06
N HIS A 561 12.86 0.56 19.35
CA HIS A 561 11.60 0.92 20.00
C HIS A 561 11.87 1.49 21.41
N GLY A 562 11.20 2.61 21.72
CA GLY A 562 11.39 3.32 23.00
C GLY A 562 12.69 4.15 23.11
N THR A 563 13.55 4.14 22.09
CA THR A 563 14.72 5.03 22.08
C THR A 563 14.33 6.48 21.74
N PRO A 564 15.10 7.47 22.19
CA PRO A 564 14.86 8.86 21.83
C PRO A 564 14.88 9.07 20.32
N TRP A 565 14.06 10.01 19.84
CA TRP A 565 14.10 10.45 18.46
C TRP A 565 15.49 10.97 18.07
N GLY A 566 15.97 10.59 16.88
CA GLY A 566 17.32 10.91 16.43
C GLY A 566 18.38 9.86 16.80
N THR A 567 17.99 8.78 17.51
CA THR A 567 18.89 7.67 17.81
C THR A 567 19.13 6.83 16.54
N ALA A 568 20.41 6.54 16.26
CA ALA A 568 20.76 5.62 15.19
C ALA A 568 20.28 4.19 15.53
N VAL A 569 19.61 3.56 14.59
CA VAL A 569 19.06 2.20 14.71
C VAL A 569 19.57 1.33 13.58
N THR A 570 19.90 0.08 13.86
CA THR A 570 20.22 -0.92 12.85
C THR A 570 19.19 -2.03 12.89
N ILE A 571 18.68 -2.42 11.72
CA ILE A 571 17.82 -3.58 11.55
C ILE A 571 18.50 -4.55 10.61
N ASP A 572 18.87 -5.73 11.14
CA ASP A 572 19.41 -6.82 10.33
C ASP A 572 18.26 -7.70 9.83
N TYR A 573 18.01 -7.68 8.52
CA TYR A 573 17.00 -8.51 7.86
C TYR A 573 17.57 -9.90 7.56
N ASN A 574 17.89 -10.67 8.62
CA ASN A 574 18.50 -12.01 8.52
C ASN A 574 17.57 -13.06 7.86
N GLU A 575 16.26 -12.79 7.83
CA GLU A 575 15.30 -13.60 7.07
C GLU A 575 15.49 -13.48 5.56
N GLY A 576 16.14 -12.41 5.10
CA GLY A 576 16.38 -12.14 3.70
C GLY A 576 15.08 -11.99 2.90
N ALA A 577 14.89 -12.84 1.90
CA ALA A 577 13.69 -12.90 1.06
C ALA A 577 12.53 -13.69 1.67
N GLU A 578 12.72 -14.31 2.83
CA GLU A 578 11.71 -15.15 3.48
C GLU A 578 10.83 -14.32 4.41
N ILE A 579 9.90 -13.52 3.82
CA ILE A 579 9.01 -12.61 4.53
C ILE A 579 7.66 -13.28 4.80
N GLY A 580 7.03 -13.00 5.93
CA GLY A 580 5.67 -13.38 6.24
C GLY A 580 5.41 -14.88 6.06
N TYR A 581 4.49 -15.27 5.17
CA TYR A 581 4.15 -16.68 4.91
C TYR A 581 5.35 -17.52 4.45
N ARG A 582 6.35 -16.91 3.78
CA ARG A 582 7.58 -17.58 3.36
C ARG A 582 8.42 -17.96 4.57
N TRP A 583 8.51 -17.06 5.56
CA TRP A 583 9.18 -17.33 6.84
C TRP A 583 8.47 -18.42 7.64
N MET A 584 7.12 -18.38 7.70
CA MET A 584 6.34 -19.43 8.36
C MET A 584 6.59 -20.80 7.73
N ALA A 585 6.60 -20.87 6.40
CA ALA A 585 6.89 -22.11 5.68
C ALA A 585 8.34 -22.61 5.94
N LYS A 586 9.33 -21.71 5.97
CA LYS A 586 10.74 -22.02 6.24
C LYS A 586 10.95 -22.56 7.66
N THR A 587 10.30 -21.94 8.64
CA THR A 587 10.45 -22.33 10.07
C THR A 587 9.51 -23.45 10.51
N GLY A 588 8.46 -23.72 9.73
CA GLY A 588 7.41 -24.67 10.09
C GLY A 588 6.42 -24.11 11.13
N ALA A 589 6.48 -22.81 11.41
CA ALA A 589 5.56 -22.16 12.34
C ALA A 589 4.13 -22.10 11.77
N GLN A 590 3.13 -22.30 12.64
CA GLN A 590 1.73 -22.22 12.27
C GLN A 590 1.19 -20.84 12.70
N PRO A 591 0.84 -19.94 11.77
CA PRO A 591 0.29 -18.63 12.11
C PRO A 591 -1.13 -18.76 12.63
N MET A 592 -1.63 -17.71 13.30
CA MET A 592 -3.02 -17.57 13.68
C MET A 592 -3.94 -17.61 12.45
N TYR A 593 -3.59 -16.83 11.42
CA TYR A 593 -4.20 -16.87 10.09
C TYR A 593 -3.09 -16.71 9.03
N ALA A 594 -3.11 -17.59 8.05
CA ALA A 594 -2.10 -17.59 7.00
C ALA A 594 -2.37 -16.49 5.95
N PHE A 595 -1.34 -16.08 5.22
CA PHE A 595 -1.49 -15.33 3.99
C PHE A 595 -2.47 -16.03 3.03
N GLY A 596 -3.34 -15.28 2.40
CA GLY A 596 -4.39 -15.79 1.52
C GLY A 596 -5.65 -16.28 2.23
N HIS A 597 -5.66 -16.40 3.58
CA HIS A 597 -6.83 -16.84 4.33
C HIS A 597 -8.00 -15.85 4.24
N GLY A 598 -9.20 -16.40 4.13
CA GLY A 598 -10.46 -15.69 4.21
C GLY A 598 -11.63 -16.63 3.93
N LEU A 599 -12.69 -16.49 4.71
CA LEU A 599 -13.90 -17.30 4.60
C LEU A 599 -14.95 -16.63 3.70
N SER A 600 -15.95 -17.41 3.29
CA SER A 600 -17.06 -16.98 2.47
C SER A 600 -18.37 -17.56 3.05
N TYR A 601 -19.51 -16.95 2.73
CA TYR A 601 -20.85 -17.52 3.02
C TYR A 601 -21.27 -18.58 2.00
N THR A 602 -20.46 -18.84 0.98
CA THR A 602 -20.62 -19.93 0.01
C THR A 602 -19.38 -20.82 0.02
N SER A 603 -19.38 -21.90 -0.74
CA SER A 603 -18.26 -22.83 -0.87
C SER A 603 -17.77 -22.94 -2.29
N PHE A 604 -16.47 -23.16 -2.43
CA PHE A 604 -15.81 -23.33 -3.75
C PHE A 604 -15.02 -24.64 -3.77
N GLU A 605 -14.97 -25.27 -4.94
CA GLU A 605 -14.18 -26.46 -5.21
C GLU A 605 -13.19 -26.15 -6.33
N TYR A 606 -11.96 -26.67 -6.21
CA TYR A 606 -10.92 -26.59 -7.25
C TYR A 606 -10.69 -27.98 -7.81
N SER A 607 -10.77 -28.12 -9.14
CA SER A 607 -10.61 -29.40 -9.85
C SER A 607 -9.73 -29.26 -11.11
N ASP A 608 -9.39 -30.39 -11.70
CA ASP A 608 -8.75 -30.52 -13.01
C ASP A 608 -7.39 -29.79 -13.12
N LEU A 609 -6.62 -29.74 -12.01
CA LEU A 609 -5.30 -29.12 -12.02
C LEU A 609 -4.38 -29.83 -13.01
N THR A 610 -3.93 -29.08 -14.02
CA THR A 610 -2.87 -29.49 -14.94
C THR A 610 -1.75 -28.47 -14.91
N VAL A 611 -0.50 -28.94 -14.91
CA VAL A 611 0.67 -28.06 -14.83
C VAL A 611 1.62 -28.43 -15.97
N THR A 612 2.10 -27.44 -16.67
CA THR A 612 3.15 -27.58 -17.69
C THR A 612 4.38 -26.79 -17.28
N GLY A 613 5.56 -27.36 -17.56
CA GLY A 613 6.88 -26.80 -17.26
C GLY A 613 7.65 -26.39 -18.51
N GLY A 614 8.95 -26.34 -18.39
CA GLY A 614 9.90 -25.89 -19.41
C GLY A 614 10.70 -24.71 -18.89
N GLU A 615 10.57 -23.54 -19.47
CA GLU A 615 11.22 -22.30 -18.99
C GLU A 615 10.47 -21.66 -17.81
N THR A 616 9.15 -21.86 -17.73
CA THR A 616 8.33 -21.40 -16.61
C THR A 616 7.21 -22.39 -16.32
N VAL A 617 6.39 -22.09 -15.33
CA VAL A 617 5.22 -22.87 -14.93
C VAL A 617 3.95 -22.23 -15.48
N THR A 618 3.13 -23.03 -16.15
CA THR A 618 1.74 -22.68 -16.47
C THR A 618 0.81 -23.72 -15.86
N ALA A 619 -0.12 -23.26 -15.01
CA ALA A 619 -1.14 -24.09 -14.38
C ALA A 619 -2.52 -23.74 -14.93
N MET A 620 -3.33 -24.77 -15.19
CA MET A 620 -4.74 -24.65 -15.58
C MET A 620 -5.59 -25.49 -14.63
N PHE A 621 -6.70 -24.94 -14.18
CA PHE A 621 -7.62 -25.60 -13.24
C PHE A 621 -9.03 -25.02 -13.37
N THR A 622 -10.01 -25.67 -12.75
CA THR A 622 -11.40 -25.23 -12.71
C THR A 622 -11.79 -24.83 -11.30
N VAL A 623 -12.48 -23.69 -11.15
CA VAL A 623 -13.09 -23.24 -9.89
C VAL A 623 -14.59 -23.32 -10.05
N THR A 624 -15.27 -23.97 -9.11
CA THR A 624 -16.74 -24.13 -9.09
C THR A 624 -17.31 -23.59 -7.79
N ASN A 625 -18.34 -22.75 -7.86
CA ASN A 625 -19.13 -22.38 -6.68
C ASN A 625 -20.09 -23.54 -6.38
N THR A 626 -19.83 -24.26 -5.30
CA THR A 626 -20.62 -25.44 -4.86
C THR A 626 -21.70 -25.12 -3.82
N GLY A 627 -21.80 -23.86 -3.39
CA GLY A 627 -22.79 -23.41 -2.44
C GLY A 627 -24.05 -22.83 -3.11
N ASP A 628 -24.85 -22.18 -2.31
CA ASP A 628 -26.19 -21.66 -2.67
C ASP A 628 -26.25 -20.14 -2.86
N ARG A 629 -25.10 -19.44 -2.75
CA ARG A 629 -24.98 -17.99 -2.90
C ARG A 629 -23.93 -17.63 -3.94
N ALA A 630 -24.16 -16.55 -4.67
CA ALA A 630 -23.12 -15.93 -5.49
C ALA A 630 -21.97 -15.44 -4.61
N GLY A 631 -20.74 -15.54 -5.13
CA GLY A 631 -19.57 -15.08 -4.39
C GLY A 631 -18.29 -15.03 -5.18
N GLY A 632 -17.35 -14.28 -4.64
CA GLY A 632 -16.00 -14.18 -5.15
C GLY A 632 -15.04 -15.12 -4.42
N ASP A 633 -14.09 -15.68 -5.17
CA ASP A 633 -12.99 -16.48 -4.65
C ASP A 633 -11.66 -16.09 -5.29
N VAL A 634 -10.56 -16.47 -4.63
CA VAL A 634 -9.20 -16.19 -5.10
C VAL A 634 -8.36 -17.46 -4.99
N PRO A 635 -8.36 -18.33 -5.98
CA PRO A 635 -7.41 -19.43 -6.06
C PRO A 635 -5.99 -18.90 -6.20
N GLN A 636 -5.05 -19.47 -5.47
CA GLN A 636 -3.67 -19.06 -5.37
C GLN A 636 -2.75 -20.22 -5.77
N LEU A 637 -1.78 -19.96 -6.63
CA LEU A 637 -0.78 -20.93 -7.05
C LEU A 637 0.54 -20.65 -6.36
N TYR A 638 1.11 -21.66 -5.71
CA TYR A 638 2.38 -21.55 -4.98
C TYR A 638 3.43 -22.52 -5.52
N LEU A 639 4.68 -22.05 -5.59
CA LEU A 639 5.85 -22.93 -5.56
C LEU A 639 6.03 -23.44 -4.12
N THR A 640 6.24 -24.73 -3.93
CA THR A 640 6.48 -25.33 -2.60
C THR A 640 7.79 -26.10 -2.51
N ASP A 641 8.35 -26.49 -3.65
CA ASP A 641 9.69 -27.09 -3.77
C ASP A 641 10.32 -26.66 -5.10
N ALA A 642 11.59 -26.32 -5.08
CA ALA A 642 12.39 -25.95 -6.24
C ALA A 642 13.60 -26.88 -6.35
N ALA A 643 13.50 -27.93 -7.17
CA ALA A 643 14.57 -28.90 -7.42
C ALA A 643 15.14 -29.54 -6.12
N GLY A 644 14.25 -29.88 -5.17
CA GLY A 644 14.61 -30.49 -3.87
C GLY A 644 14.86 -29.48 -2.75
N GLU A 645 14.77 -28.18 -3.01
CA GLU A 645 14.80 -27.13 -1.99
C GLU A 645 13.38 -26.73 -1.60
N LYS A 646 13.02 -26.90 -0.32
CA LYS A 646 11.75 -26.42 0.22
C LYS A 646 11.67 -24.91 0.11
N ARG A 647 10.70 -24.38 -0.65
CA ARG A 647 10.65 -22.97 -0.98
C ARG A 647 9.22 -22.52 -1.28
N MET A 648 8.69 -21.59 -0.49
CA MET A 648 7.32 -21.09 -0.66
C MET A 648 7.33 -19.73 -1.40
N ARG A 649 6.64 -19.66 -2.55
CA ARG A 649 6.50 -18.43 -3.34
C ARG A 649 5.12 -18.40 -4.01
N LEU A 650 4.39 -17.29 -3.89
CA LEU A 650 3.18 -17.06 -4.69
C LEU A 650 3.58 -16.90 -6.15
N LEU A 651 3.10 -17.81 -7.00
CA LEU A 651 3.36 -17.81 -8.46
C LEU A 651 2.29 -17.07 -9.25
N GLY A 652 1.07 -17.01 -8.71
CA GLY A 652 -0.05 -16.38 -9.38
C GLY A 652 -1.33 -16.50 -8.57
N PHE A 653 -2.28 -15.67 -8.94
CA PHE A 653 -3.63 -15.65 -8.37
C PHE A 653 -4.61 -15.13 -9.43
N GLU A 654 -5.87 -15.47 -9.27
CA GLU A 654 -6.95 -14.93 -10.10
C GLU A 654 -8.19 -14.75 -9.23
N ARG A 655 -8.82 -13.59 -9.31
CA ARG A 655 -10.12 -13.39 -8.68
C ARG A 655 -11.22 -13.84 -9.62
N VAL A 656 -12.13 -14.69 -9.13
CA VAL A 656 -13.31 -15.18 -9.86
C VAL A 656 -14.59 -14.79 -9.11
N GLU A 657 -15.61 -14.38 -9.84
CA GLU A 657 -16.97 -14.15 -9.33
C GLU A 657 -17.88 -15.20 -9.96
N LEU A 658 -18.58 -15.99 -9.15
CA LEU A 658 -19.34 -17.15 -9.60
C LEU A 658 -20.75 -17.21 -8.96
N GLU A 659 -21.76 -17.43 -9.79
CA GLU A 659 -23.10 -17.79 -9.36
C GLU A 659 -23.13 -19.23 -8.80
N PRO A 660 -24.14 -19.59 -7.99
CA PRO A 660 -24.33 -20.97 -7.51
C PRO A 660 -24.29 -21.99 -8.65
N GLY A 661 -23.43 -23.00 -8.53
CA GLY A 661 -23.22 -24.03 -9.53
C GLY A 661 -22.41 -23.61 -10.76
N GLN A 662 -22.00 -22.35 -10.86
CA GLN A 662 -21.16 -21.89 -11.97
C GLN A 662 -19.70 -22.34 -11.79
N SER A 663 -19.07 -22.68 -12.91
CA SER A 663 -17.64 -23.03 -12.97
C SER A 663 -16.91 -22.09 -13.92
N ARG A 664 -15.63 -21.80 -13.60
CA ARG A 664 -14.71 -21.04 -14.45
C ARG A 664 -13.36 -21.75 -14.53
N GLN A 665 -12.85 -21.92 -15.75
CA GLN A 665 -11.48 -22.34 -15.96
C GLN A 665 -10.53 -21.16 -15.81
N VAL A 666 -9.44 -21.35 -15.06
CA VAL A 666 -8.40 -20.37 -14.78
C VAL A 666 -7.08 -20.88 -15.31
N THR A 667 -6.29 -20.00 -15.93
CA THR A 667 -4.92 -20.28 -16.37
C THR A 667 -3.98 -19.25 -15.76
N LEU A 668 -2.96 -19.71 -15.04
CA LEU A 668 -1.93 -18.89 -14.43
C LEU A 668 -0.57 -19.25 -15.00
N THR A 669 0.19 -18.25 -15.44
CA THR A 669 1.60 -18.42 -15.86
C THR A 669 2.50 -17.65 -14.92
N ALA A 670 3.46 -18.31 -14.32
CA ALA A 670 4.37 -17.73 -13.36
C ALA A 670 5.39 -16.80 -14.04
N ASP A 671 5.70 -15.68 -13.37
CA ASP A 671 6.90 -14.90 -13.69
C ASP A 671 8.13 -15.76 -13.36
N PRO A 672 9.08 -15.95 -14.27
CA PRO A 672 10.24 -16.81 -14.05
C PRO A 672 11.06 -16.45 -12.81
N ARG A 673 11.09 -15.16 -12.41
CA ARG A 673 11.80 -14.68 -11.20
C ARG A 673 11.24 -15.28 -9.90
N LEU A 674 9.96 -15.65 -9.87
CA LEU A 674 9.35 -16.32 -8.72
C LEU A 674 9.79 -17.78 -8.58
N LEU A 675 10.29 -18.39 -9.66
CA LEU A 675 10.88 -19.73 -9.70
C LEU A 675 12.40 -19.69 -9.47
N ALA A 676 13.03 -18.54 -9.66
CA ALA A 676 14.47 -18.35 -9.67
C ALA A 676 15.04 -17.89 -8.31
N ARG A 677 16.36 -18.00 -8.17
CA ARG A 677 17.17 -17.26 -7.20
C ARG A 677 17.98 -16.22 -7.94
N TYR A 678 18.26 -15.11 -7.29
CA TYR A 678 19.20 -14.14 -7.84
C TYR A 678 20.63 -14.61 -7.53
N ASP A 679 21.50 -14.62 -8.54
CA ASP A 679 22.91 -14.96 -8.43
C ASP A 679 23.74 -13.66 -8.61
N GLY A 680 24.13 -13.05 -7.49
CA GLY A 680 24.87 -11.80 -7.48
C GLY A 680 26.24 -11.90 -8.14
N THR A 681 26.84 -13.11 -8.21
CA THR A 681 28.11 -13.33 -8.92
C THR A 681 27.95 -13.22 -10.42
N ALA A 682 26.83 -13.75 -10.94
CA ALA A 682 26.47 -13.66 -12.35
C ALA A 682 25.72 -12.36 -12.69
N SER A 683 25.21 -11.65 -11.68
CA SER A 683 24.24 -10.54 -11.80
C SER A 683 23.02 -10.94 -12.61
N GLN A 684 22.49 -12.17 -12.40
CA GLN A 684 21.39 -12.75 -13.16
C GLN A 684 20.49 -13.61 -12.26
N TRP A 685 19.26 -13.80 -12.71
CA TRP A 685 18.33 -14.77 -12.15
C TRP A 685 18.68 -16.19 -12.62
N ARG A 686 18.61 -17.15 -11.72
CA ARG A 686 18.90 -18.56 -11.98
C ARG A 686 17.69 -19.43 -11.65
N VAL A 687 17.06 -20.04 -12.66
CA VAL A 687 16.12 -21.14 -12.48
C VAL A 687 16.92 -22.44 -12.34
N ALA A 688 16.66 -23.22 -11.32
CA ALA A 688 17.28 -24.55 -11.15
C ALA A 688 16.65 -25.56 -12.13
N ALA A 689 17.49 -26.45 -12.69
CA ALA A 689 16.97 -27.56 -13.47
C ALA A 689 16.43 -28.67 -12.53
N GLY A 690 15.36 -29.34 -12.94
CA GLY A 690 14.82 -30.51 -12.24
C GLY A 690 13.35 -30.34 -11.83
N THR A 691 12.92 -31.24 -10.97
CA THR A 691 11.53 -31.36 -10.53
C THR A 691 11.18 -30.23 -9.57
N HIS A 692 10.12 -29.50 -9.88
CA HIS A 692 9.53 -28.47 -9.02
C HIS A 692 8.13 -28.90 -8.60
N ARG A 693 7.74 -28.60 -7.37
CA ARG A 693 6.40 -28.87 -6.88
C ARG A 693 5.62 -27.58 -6.77
N VAL A 694 4.43 -27.54 -7.37
CA VAL A 694 3.48 -26.43 -7.27
C VAL A 694 2.19 -26.89 -6.60
N ALA A 695 1.58 -26.00 -5.83
CA ALA A 695 0.34 -26.24 -5.11
C ALA A 695 -0.71 -25.19 -5.47
N LEU A 696 -1.91 -25.65 -5.80
CA LEU A 696 -3.11 -24.84 -5.88
C LEU A 696 -3.75 -24.82 -4.50
N ALA A 697 -3.99 -23.63 -3.96
CA ALA A 697 -4.38 -23.45 -2.56
C ALA A 697 -5.42 -22.33 -2.40
N ARG A 698 -6.15 -22.37 -1.28
CA ARG A 698 -7.00 -21.27 -0.81
C ARG A 698 -6.22 -20.25 0.03
N ALA A 699 -5.16 -20.72 0.68
CA ALA A 699 -4.24 -19.92 1.49
C ALA A 699 -2.87 -20.59 1.51
N ALA A 700 -1.84 -19.92 1.97
CA ALA A 700 -0.47 -20.46 2.00
C ALA A 700 -0.30 -21.76 2.79
N ASN A 701 -1.22 -22.08 3.70
CA ASN A 701 -1.25 -23.34 4.46
C ASN A 701 -2.48 -24.22 4.18
N ASP A 702 -3.26 -23.93 3.11
CA ASP A 702 -4.49 -24.66 2.76
C ASP A 702 -4.42 -25.15 1.30
N GLU A 703 -3.54 -26.12 1.07
CA GLU A 703 -3.34 -26.81 -0.22
C GLU A 703 -4.57 -27.64 -0.59
N GLN A 704 -5.09 -27.47 -1.80
CA GLN A 704 -6.22 -28.22 -2.35
C GLN A 704 -5.77 -29.28 -3.35
N ALA A 705 -4.78 -28.96 -4.16
CA ALA A 705 -4.18 -29.88 -5.14
C ALA A 705 -2.71 -29.50 -5.39
N SER A 706 -1.92 -30.44 -5.84
CA SER A 706 -0.53 -30.17 -6.23
C SER A 706 -0.09 -31.01 -7.42
N ALA A 707 0.94 -30.56 -8.10
CA ALA A 707 1.58 -31.26 -9.18
C ALA A 707 3.10 -31.06 -9.16
N GLU A 708 3.82 -32.04 -9.69
CA GLU A 708 5.24 -31.92 -9.98
C GLU A 708 5.45 -31.60 -11.47
N VAL A 709 6.46 -30.80 -11.73
CA VAL A 709 6.78 -30.36 -13.09
C VAL A 709 8.28 -30.21 -13.28
N GLU A 710 8.79 -30.61 -14.43
CA GLU A 710 10.20 -30.46 -14.78
C GLU A 710 10.46 -29.07 -15.36
N LEU A 711 11.44 -28.35 -14.79
CA LEU A 711 11.93 -27.10 -15.35
C LEU A 711 13.34 -27.26 -15.93
N THR A 712 13.57 -26.54 -17.03
CA THR A 712 14.90 -26.40 -17.63
C THR A 712 15.68 -25.34 -16.84
N GLY A 713 16.91 -25.70 -16.43
CA GLY A 713 17.79 -24.73 -15.78
C GLY A 713 18.35 -23.71 -16.75
N TYR A 714 18.31 -22.43 -16.38
CA TYR A 714 18.86 -21.33 -17.19
C TYR A 714 19.13 -20.08 -16.36
N LEU A 715 19.91 -19.18 -16.95
CA LEU A 715 20.18 -17.82 -16.43
C LEU A 715 19.45 -16.81 -17.31
N PHE A 716 18.94 -15.74 -16.70
CA PHE A 716 18.25 -14.67 -17.44
C PHE A 716 18.23 -13.35 -16.67
N GLY A 717 17.97 -12.27 -17.37
CA GLY A 717 17.76 -10.95 -16.81
C GLY A 717 18.91 -10.43 -15.94
N SER A 718 18.69 -9.27 -15.33
CA SER A 718 19.66 -8.62 -14.43
C SER A 718 18.91 -7.97 -13.25
#